data_e9c924496fac7ebc169b8ed06b988ac5
#
_entry.id   e9c924496fac7ebc169b8ed06b988ac5
#
_cell.length_a   1.000
_cell.length_b   1.000
_cell.length_c   1.000
_cell.angle_alpha   90.00
_cell.angle_beta   90.00
_cell.angle_gamma   90.00
#
_symmetry.space_group_name_H-M   'P 1'
#
loop_
_entity.id
_entity.type
_entity.pdbx_description
1 polymer ?
#
loop_
_entity_poly.entity_id
_entity_poly.type
_entity_poly.pdbx_seq_one_letter_code
_entity_poly.pdbx_strand_id
1 'polypeptide(L)'
;MFCFIDIACYNRLTMTQKKLRKYAVVDLEATGAGPNASIIQVGIVIIQGNKIIDSYETDVNPHESLDEHIVHLTGITDKQLAKAPDFGQVAHHIYQLIEDCIFVAHNVKFDANLLAEQLFLEGCELRTPRIDTVELSQVFYPCLEKYSLGALAESLNIELTDAHTAIADARATAQLFIKLKAKISSLPKEVLETILTFADNLLFESYLLIEEAYQEADFVNPKEYYFWQGLVLKKEKAVGKPKKLSSDFQVNMALLGMDARPKQVVFADLVKAHFNDQTTTFLEAQPGLGKTYGYLLPLLDQSQKQQIIVSVPTKILQDQIMAKEIKHIQELFHIPCHSIKGPRNYLKLDAFYKSLQVQDRNRLINRFKMQLLVWLTETTTGDLDEIKQKQRLESYFDQLKHDGEVTQSSLFYDLDFWKRSYDKVAQSQLVIINHAYFLERVQDDKDFAKGKVLVFDEAQKLVLGLENFSRGQLDISHQLQVIQKIIDSSIPLLQKRLLESIFYELSHAVELFYRHNSFEFSETWLKRLKNSINALEVVGLDELQTFFTATYTNYWFETDKVNEKRLTILRGAREDFLKFSKFLPPTKKTYMISATLQISPKVYLSDLLGGFSSISTEKIAHEKNANQKVWIDTSMPNILDLSPEQYAYEIAKRLQDIMTLKQPTLVLLTSKQTMFMVSDYLDKWEIKHLTQDKNGLAYNVKKRFDRGESNLLLGTGSFWEGVDFVHRDRLIEVITRLPFDTPKDYFIQKLSQSLTKEGKNFFYDYSLPMTVLKLKQALGRTTRREEQKSAVIILDSRLVIKSYGQTIMHSLGRDFEISKEKINKVLTEMAKFLI
;
A
#
# COMPACT_ATOMS: atom_id res chain seq x y z
N MET A 1 -6.76 -44.11 -8.54
CA MET A 1 -5.85 -45.24 -8.61
C MET A 1 -4.64 -44.78 -9.41
N PHE A 2 -3.77 -43.98 -8.79
CA PHE A 2 -2.50 -43.49 -9.36
C PHE A 2 -1.37 -43.85 -8.43
N CYS A 3 -0.35 -44.36 -9.00
CA CYS A 3 0.83 -44.99 -8.39
C CYS A 3 1.40 -44.23 -7.21
N PHE A 4 1.29 -44.82 -6.03
CA PHE A 4 2.25 -44.67 -4.95
C PHE A 4 3.50 -45.48 -5.32
N ILE A 5 4.49 -44.82 -5.88
CA ILE A 5 5.81 -45.43 -6.11
C ILE A 5 6.68 -45.06 -4.92
N ASP A 6 6.95 -46.06 -4.13
CA ASP A 6 8.08 -46.31 -3.23
C ASP A 6 8.87 -45.15 -2.63
N ILE A 7 8.25 -44.44 -1.69
CA ILE A 7 8.97 -43.77 -0.59
C ILE A 7 9.34 -44.78 0.54
N ALA A 8 8.86 -46.00 0.45
CA ALA A 8 9.09 -47.07 1.46
C ALA A 8 10.47 -47.70 1.44
N CYS A 9 11.31 -47.47 0.42
CA CYS A 9 12.64 -48.08 0.33
C CYS A 9 13.79 -47.28 0.98
N TYR A 10 13.57 -46.01 1.33
CA TYR A 10 14.60 -45.20 2.00
C TYR A 10 14.54 -45.23 3.54
N ASN A 11 13.46 -45.79 4.11
CA ASN A 11 13.20 -45.75 5.55
C ASN A 11 13.63 -47.03 6.32
N ARG A 12 14.54 -47.87 5.80
CA ARG A 12 15.03 -49.09 6.49
C ARG A 12 16.46 -49.08 6.95
N LEU A 13 17.14 -47.97 7.00
CA LEU A 13 18.46 -47.87 7.64
C LEU A 13 18.47 -46.69 8.63
N THR A 14 18.59 -47.07 9.91
CA THR A 14 18.87 -46.21 11.09
C THR A 14 17.72 -45.93 12.03
N MET A 15 17.20 -46.92 12.73
CA MET A 15 16.88 -46.79 14.14
C MET A 15 18.18 -46.94 14.95
N THR A 16 19.02 -45.92 14.90
CA THR A 16 20.13 -45.70 15.82
C THR A 16 20.14 -44.22 16.20
N GLN A 17 20.10 -43.91 17.48
CA GLN A 17 20.15 -42.61 18.16
C GLN A 17 20.09 -41.41 17.23
N LYS A 18 19.00 -40.66 17.26
CA LYS A 18 18.79 -39.43 16.46
C LYS A 18 19.96 -38.46 16.75
N LYS A 19 21.05 -38.58 15.99
CA LYS A 19 22.17 -37.65 16.07
C LYS A 19 21.61 -36.30 15.60
N LEU A 20 21.41 -35.33 16.54
CA LEU A 20 20.94 -33.98 16.18
C LEU A 20 21.81 -33.43 15.07
N ARG A 21 21.19 -33.06 13.95
CA ARG A 21 21.87 -32.41 12.82
C ARG A 21 22.60 -31.16 13.27
N LYS A 22 23.78 -30.93 12.73
CA LYS A 22 24.55 -29.70 12.92
C LYS A 22 24.33 -28.80 11.72
N TYR A 23 24.28 -27.49 11.98
CA TYR A 23 24.13 -26.46 10.97
C TYR A 23 25.29 -25.47 11.15
N ALA A 24 25.98 -25.15 10.05
CA ALA A 24 27.00 -24.12 10.00
C ALA A 24 26.38 -22.86 9.35
N VAL A 25 26.12 -21.87 10.15
CA VAL A 25 25.68 -20.56 9.67
C VAL A 25 26.88 -19.75 9.30
N VAL A 26 27.03 -19.40 8.04
CA VAL A 26 28.19 -18.72 7.47
C VAL A 26 27.76 -17.39 6.88
N ASP A 27 28.58 -16.37 7.16
CA ASP A 27 28.48 -15.07 6.53
C ASP A 27 29.88 -14.61 6.13
N LEU A 28 30.01 -14.01 4.97
CA LEU A 28 31.29 -13.61 4.39
C LEU A 28 31.28 -12.13 4.02
N GLU A 29 32.35 -11.43 4.38
CA GLU A 29 32.65 -10.15 3.77
C GLU A 29 33.69 -10.34 2.65
N ALA A 30 33.52 -9.59 1.55
CA ALA A 30 34.36 -9.75 0.36
C ALA A 30 34.72 -8.40 -0.27
N THR A 31 35.74 -8.38 -1.13
CA THR A 31 36.17 -7.17 -1.88
C THR A 31 35.12 -6.65 -2.87
N GLY A 32 34.04 -7.43 -3.13
CA GLY A 32 32.94 -7.07 -4.00
C GLY A 32 31.94 -8.20 -4.21
N ALA A 33 30.97 -7.98 -5.08
CA ALA A 33 29.92 -8.96 -5.41
C ALA A 33 30.16 -9.71 -6.74
N GLY A 34 31.25 -9.44 -7.39
CA GLY A 34 31.62 -10.02 -8.70
C GLY A 34 32.22 -11.43 -8.63
N PRO A 35 32.38 -12.09 -9.78
CA PRO A 35 32.98 -13.46 -9.84
C PRO A 35 34.47 -13.52 -9.41
N ASN A 36 35.16 -12.38 -9.34
CA ASN A 36 36.56 -12.28 -8.93
C ASN A 36 36.71 -11.67 -7.52
N ALA A 37 35.66 -11.71 -6.72
CA ALA A 37 35.70 -11.18 -5.36
C ALA A 37 36.55 -12.09 -4.46
N SER A 38 37.40 -11.48 -3.62
CA SER A 38 38.20 -12.17 -2.62
C SER A 38 37.54 -12.06 -1.25
N ILE A 39 37.59 -13.11 -0.44
CA ILE A 39 37.09 -13.10 0.95
C ILE A 39 38.00 -12.22 1.80
N ILE A 40 37.43 -11.34 2.60
CA ILE A 40 38.16 -10.46 3.55
C ILE A 40 37.86 -10.76 5.01
N GLN A 41 36.68 -11.37 5.28
CA GLN A 41 36.32 -11.84 6.62
C GLN A 41 35.38 -13.04 6.53
N VAL A 42 35.53 -13.98 7.45
CA VAL A 42 34.70 -15.20 7.58
C VAL A 42 34.10 -15.23 8.98
N GLY A 43 32.77 -15.31 9.07
CA GLY A 43 32.05 -15.57 10.29
C GLY A 43 31.29 -16.89 10.20
N ILE A 44 31.52 -17.79 11.17
CA ILE A 44 30.85 -19.11 11.25
C ILE A 44 30.24 -19.29 12.63
N VAL A 45 28.97 -19.72 12.67
CA VAL A 45 28.27 -20.09 13.90
C VAL A 45 27.70 -21.49 13.77
N ILE A 46 28.08 -22.40 14.66
CA ILE A 46 27.63 -23.78 14.65
C ILE A 46 26.41 -23.95 15.56
N ILE A 47 25.33 -24.47 15.00
CA ILE A 47 24.09 -24.77 15.72
C ILE A 47 23.91 -26.28 15.81
N GLN A 48 23.55 -26.79 16.97
CA GLN A 48 23.06 -28.16 17.17
C GLN A 48 21.72 -28.14 17.91
N GLY A 49 20.70 -28.74 17.32
CA GLY A 49 19.32 -28.55 17.81
C GLY A 49 18.87 -27.10 17.68
N ASN A 50 18.61 -26.44 18.82
CA ASN A 50 18.22 -25.02 18.88
C ASN A 50 19.24 -24.18 19.69
N LYS A 51 20.48 -24.66 19.82
CA LYS A 51 21.53 -23.98 20.56
C LYS A 51 22.75 -23.72 19.71
N ILE A 52 23.31 -22.54 19.84
CA ILE A 52 24.64 -22.23 19.33
C ILE A 52 25.65 -22.94 20.22
N ILE A 53 26.50 -23.78 19.62
CA ILE A 53 27.49 -24.58 20.32
C ILE A 53 28.92 -24.11 20.11
N ASP A 54 29.18 -23.43 19.01
CA ASP A 54 30.52 -22.94 18.65
C ASP A 54 30.40 -21.71 17.72
N SER A 55 31.49 -20.90 17.67
CA SER A 55 31.59 -19.78 16.72
C SER A 55 33.06 -19.55 16.38
N TYR A 56 33.29 -19.21 15.11
CA TYR A 56 34.62 -18.92 14.56
C TYR A 56 34.57 -17.64 13.74
N GLU A 57 35.64 -16.84 13.87
CA GLU A 57 35.82 -15.61 13.13
C GLU A 57 37.28 -15.46 12.70
N THR A 58 37.51 -15.01 11.49
CA THR A 58 38.82 -14.65 11.01
C THR A 58 38.78 -13.59 9.93
N ASP A 59 39.70 -12.63 10.00
CA ASP A 59 40.02 -11.75 8.87
C ASP A 59 40.87 -12.56 7.88
N VAL A 60 40.82 -12.21 6.59
CA VAL A 60 41.58 -12.83 5.52
C VAL A 60 42.25 -11.76 4.67
N ASN A 61 43.54 -11.94 4.36
CA ASN A 61 44.28 -11.03 3.47
C ASN A 61 43.95 -11.31 2.01
N PRO A 62 43.26 -10.42 1.28
CA PRO A 62 42.92 -10.64 -0.12
C PRO A 62 44.06 -10.34 -1.10
N HIS A 63 45.20 -9.84 -0.64
CA HIS A 63 46.35 -9.36 -1.44
C HIS A 63 46.02 -8.27 -2.47
N GLU A 64 44.92 -7.56 -2.27
CA GLU A 64 44.48 -6.42 -3.07
C GLU A 64 43.96 -5.31 -2.16
N SER A 65 43.95 -4.06 -2.64
CA SER A 65 43.40 -2.93 -1.90
C SER A 65 41.89 -2.90 -1.97
N LEU A 66 41.25 -2.51 -0.88
CA LEU A 66 39.77 -2.38 -0.81
C LEU A 66 39.29 -1.11 -1.48
N ASP A 67 38.15 -1.20 -2.17
CA ASP A 67 37.41 -0.02 -2.60
C ASP A 67 36.91 0.78 -1.40
N GLU A 68 36.89 2.12 -1.50
CA GLU A 68 36.38 3.02 -0.45
C GLU A 68 34.96 2.64 -0.01
N HIS A 69 34.15 2.14 -0.94
CA HIS A 69 32.80 1.70 -0.65
C HIS A 69 32.76 0.50 0.29
N ILE A 70 33.65 -0.48 0.11
CA ILE A 70 33.74 -1.68 0.97
C ILE A 70 34.24 -1.29 2.36
N VAL A 71 35.28 -0.43 2.44
CA VAL A 71 35.76 0.11 3.71
C VAL A 71 34.67 0.85 4.48
N HIS A 72 33.85 1.64 3.77
CA HIS A 72 32.71 2.35 4.37
C HIS A 72 31.58 1.41 4.84
N LEU A 73 31.36 0.29 4.12
CA LEU A 73 30.31 -0.67 4.41
C LEU A 73 30.67 -1.56 5.60
N THR A 74 31.88 -2.14 5.57
CA THR A 74 32.31 -3.17 6.54
C THR A 74 33.10 -2.59 7.73
N GLY A 75 33.65 -1.38 7.57
CA GLY A 75 34.59 -0.79 8.54
C GLY A 75 36.01 -1.43 8.52
N ILE A 76 36.21 -2.47 7.69
CA ILE A 76 37.50 -3.18 7.58
C ILE A 76 38.48 -2.33 6.75
N THR A 77 39.73 -2.27 7.17
CA THR A 77 40.77 -1.45 6.54
C THR A 77 41.90 -2.30 5.96
N ASP A 78 42.59 -1.81 4.91
CA ASP A 78 43.77 -2.46 4.32
C ASP A 78 44.87 -2.74 5.36
N LYS A 79 45.03 -1.85 6.35
CA LYS A 79 46.02 -2.03 7.44
C LYS A 79 45.70 -3.20 8.37
N GLN A 80 44.42 -3.50 8.54
CA GLN A 80 43.94 -4.64 9.31
C GLN A 80 44.23 -5.92 8.52
N LEU A 81 43.78 -5.97 7.24
CA LEU A 81 43.93 -7.13 6.39
C LEU A 81 45.41 -7.49 6.05
N ALA A 82 46.30 -6.49 5.99
CA ALA A 82 47.72 -6.76 5.80
C ALA A 82 48.37 -7.60 6.91
N LYS A 83 47.72 -7.70 8.08
CA LYS A 83 48.17 -8.53 9.22
C LYS A 83 47.38 -9.84 9.34
N ALA A 84 46.34 -10.01 8.55
CA ALA A 84 45.51 -11.21 8.54
C ALA A 84 46.22 -12.37 7.84
N PRO A 85 45.85 -13.62 8.16
CA PRO A 85 46.35 -14.78 7.44
C PRO A 85 45.81 -14.82 5.99
N ASP A 86 46.56 -15.48 5.12
CA ASP A 86 46.09 -15.84 3.80
C ASP A 86 44.98 -16.91 3.90
N PHE A 87 44.03 -16.94 2.93
CA PHE A 87 42.96 -17.90 2.98
C PHE A 87 43.44 -19.35 3.08
N GLY A 88 44.52 -19.72 2.39
CA GLY A 88 45.12 -21.06 2.47
C GLY A 88 45.55 -21.50 3.88
N GLN A 89 45.92 -20.55 4.75
CA GLN A 89 46.32 -20.86 6.14
C GLN A 89 45.11 -21.23 7.01
N VAL A 90 43.92 -20.73 6.70
CA VAL A 90 42.68 -20.95 7.47
C VAL A 90 41.71 -21.93 6.81
N ALA A 91 41.88 -22.22 5.51
CA ALA A 91 40.96 -23.02 4.69
C ALA A 91 40.69 -24.40 5.28
N HIS A 92 41.73 -25.12 5.71
CA HIS A 92 41.55 -26.48 6.25
C HIS A 92 40.79 -26.47 7.58
N HIS A 93 41.02 -25.48 8.43
CA HIS A 93 40.27 -25.32 9.67
C HIS A 93 38.81 -24.96 9.44
N ILE A 94 38.52 -24.03 8.50
CA ILE A 94 37.18 -23.67 8.08
C ILE A 94 36.45 -24.89 7.54
N TYR A 95 37.11 -25.68 6.66
CA TYR A 95 36.56 -26.91 6.09
C TYR A 95 36.17 -27.91 7.18
N GLN A 96 37.03 -28.18 8.14
CA GLN A 96 36.76 -29.10 9.26
C GLN A 96 35.57 -28.67 10.13
N LEU A 97 35.33 -27.38 10.27
CA LEU A 97 34.19 -26.87 11.03
C LEU A 97 32.86 -27.13 10.31
N ILE A 98 32.84 -27.11 8.97
CA ILE A 98 31.61 -27.10 8.19
C ILE A 98 31.33 -28.38 7.42
N GLU A 99 32.32 -29.26 7.18
CA GLU A 99 32.18 -30.42 6.32
C GLU A 99 31.06 -31.40 6.73
N ASP A 100 30.82 -31.57 8.05
CA ASP A 100 29.79 -32.42 8.63
C ASP A 100 28.47 -31.66 8.94
N CYS A 101 28.37 -30.41 8.53
CA CYS A 101 27.22 -29.54 8.82
C CYS A 101 26.39 -29.28 7.56
N ILE A 102 25.11 -28.93 7.77
CA ILE A 102 24.30 -28.32 6.73
C ILE A 102 24.69 -26.82 6.67
N PHE A 103 25.06 -26.33 5.50
CA PHE A 103 25.44 -24.95 5.28
C PHE A 103 24.22 -24.03 5.27
N VAL A 104 24.21 -22.98 6.08
CA VAL A 104 23.12 -22.00 6.17
C VAL A 104 23.67 -20.60 5.96
N ALA A 105 23.01 -19.79 5.12
CA ALA A 105 23.37 -18.38 4.99
C ALA A 105 22.14 -17.53 4.65
N HIS A 106 22.29 -16.21 4.79
CA HIS A 106 21.29 -15.22 4.40
C HIS A 106 21.54 -14.77 2.95
N ASN A 107 20.89 -15.39 1.95
CA ASN A 107 21.21 -15.37 0.52
C ASN A 107 22.38 -16.34 0.19
N VAL A 108 22.19 -17.58 0.53
CA VAL A 108 23.18 -18.66 0.52
C VAL A 108 23.96 -18.80 -0.78
N LYS A 109 23.43 -18.35 -1.91
CA LYS A 109 24.10 -18.45 -3.20
C LYS A 109 25.42 -17.70 -3.24
N PHE A 110 25.51 -16.56 -2.59
CA PHE A 110 26.73 -15.74 -2.54
C PHE A 110 27.80 -16.44 -1.68
N ASP A 111 27.52 -16.65 -0.39
CA ASP A 111 28.45 -17.15 0.59
C ASP A 111 28.92 -18.58 0.25
N ALA A 112 27.97 -19.46 -0.08
CA ALA A 112 28.30 -20.83 -0.35
C ALA A 112 29.13 -21.01 -1.64
N ASN A 113 28.87 -20.20 -2.68
CA ASN A 113 29.65 -20.31 -3.91
C ASN A 113 31.06 -19.74 -3.73
N LEU A 114 31.18 -18.56 -3.13
CA LEU A 114 32.48 -17.92 -2.89
C LEU A 114 33.37 -18.77 -1.99
N LEU A 115 32.81 -19.29 -0.88
CA LEU A 115 33.56 -20.14 0.03
C LEU A 115 33.95 -21.48 -0.61
N ALA A 116 33.04 -22.10 -1.35
CA ALA A 116 33.31 -23.38 -2.03
C ALA A 116 34.39 -23.24 -3.11
N GLU A 117 34.41 -22.11 -3.84
CA GLU A 117 35.45 -21.83 -4.85
C GLU A 117 36.82 -21.68 -4.19
N GLN A 118 36.90 -20.86 -3.13
CA GLN A 118 38.17 -20.64 -2.42
C GLN A 118 38.67 -21.93 -1.73
N LEU A 119 37.79 -22.70 -1.10
CA LEU A 119 38.14 -23.99 -0.51
C LEU A 119 38.62 -25.01 -1.56
N PHE A 120 37.99 -25.01 -2.74
CA PHE A 120 38.39 -25.91 -3.84
C PHE A 120 39.82 -25.62 -4.33
N LEU A 121 40.21 -24.35 -4.42
CA LEU A 121 41.60 -23.96 -4.78
C LEU A 121 42.61 -24.46 -3.76
N GLU A 122 42.20 -24.61 -2.49
CA GLU A 122 43.03 -25.17 -1.42
C GLU A 122 42.91 -26.73 -1.26
N GLY A 123 42.26 -27.40 -2.24
CA GLY A 123 42.08 -28.83 -2.26
C GLY A 123 40.97 -29.38 -1.36
N CYS A 124 40.09 -28.52 -0.84
CA CYS A 124 38.94 -28.90 -0.01
C CYS A 124 37.63 -28.80 -0.79
N GLU A 125 36.95 -29.88 -1.05
CA GLU A 125 35.70 -29.89 -1.81
C GLU A 125 34.48 -29.84 -0.87
N LEU A 126 33.74 -28.70 -0.85
CA LEU A 126 32.52 -28.50 -0.03
C LEU A 126 31.31 -29.10 -0.73
N ARG A 127 30.79 -30.24 -0.24
CA ARG A 127 29.60 -30.96 -0.77
C ARG A 127 28.40 -30.93 0.20
N THR A 128 28.37 -30.05 1.15
CA THR A 128 27.31 -30.02 2.17
C THR A 128 25.97 -29.49 1.60
N PRO A 129 24.81 -29.98 2.08
CA PRO A 129 23.52 -29.39 1.76
C PRO A 129 23.46 -27.92 2.15
N ARG A 130 22.67 -27.12 1.43
CA ARG A 130 22.60 -25.66 1.59
C ARG A 130 21.18 -25.20 1.91
N ILE A 131 21.02 -24.25 2.81
CA ILE A 131 19.73 -23.69 3.22
C ILE A 131 19.78 -22.18 3.09
N ASP A 132 18.77 -21.60 2.44
CA ASP A 132 18.60 -20.14 2.27
C ASP A 132 17.60 -19.58 3.25
N THR A 133 18.05 -18.72 4.17
CA THR A 133 17.16 -18.12 5.19
C THR A 133 16.30 -16.99 4.63
N VAL A 134 16.67 -16.32 3.51
CA VAL A 134 15.83 -15.29 2.86
C VAL A 134 14.57 -15.95 2.30
N GLU A 135 14.76 -17.03 1.54
CA GLU A 135 13.65 -17.73 0.92
C GLU A 135 12.70 -18.35 1.95
N LEU A 136 13.26 -19.01 2.97
CA LEU A 136 12.45 -19.54 4.07
C LEU A 136 11.70 -18.43 4.81
N SER A 137 12.34 -17.28 5.06
CA SER A 137 11.67 -16.14 5.67
C SER A 137 10.51 -15.64 4.82
N GLN A 138 10.65 -15.60 3.49
CA GLN A 138 9.56 -15.21 2.58
C GLN A 138 8.37 -16.17 2.65
N VAL A 139 8.61 -17.45 2.82
CA VAL A 139 7.54 -18.47 2.90
C VAL A 139 6.88 -18.45 4.29
N PHE A 140 7.66 -18.44 5.37
CA PHE A 140 7.15 -18.67 6.74
C PHE A 140 6.81 -17.41 7.52
N TYR A 141 7.20 -16.22 7.04
CA TYR A 141 6.77 -14.92 7.56
C TYR A 141 6.10 -14.07 6.46
N PRO A 142 4.93 -14.48 5.98
CA PRO A 142 4.29 -13.95 4.75
C PRO A 142 3.91 -12.47 4.81
N CYS A 143 3.73 -11.91 6.00
CA CYS A 143 3.21 -10.55 6.20
C CYS A 143 4.31 -9.48 6.35
N LEU A 144 5.58 -9.84 6.28
CA LEU A 144 6.68 -8.89 6.43
C LEU A 144 6.93 -8.06 5.16
N GLU A 145 7.32 -6.80 5.35
CA GLU A 145 7.57 -5.88 4.22
C GLU A 145 8.93 -6.11 3.56
N LYS A 146 9.94 -6.54 4.32
CA LYS A 146 11.33 -6.71 3.88
C LYS A 146 11.93 -7.96 4.49
N TYR A 147 12.84 -8.57 3.71
CA TYR A 147 13.53 -9.80 4.10
C TYR A 147 15.06 -9.64 4.07
N SER A 148 15.59 -8.41 4.22
CA SER A 148 17.01 -8.21 4.54
C SER A 148 17.26 -8.55 6.01
N LEU A 149 18.47 -8.99 6.36
CA LEU A 149 18.82 -9.43 7.70
C LEU A 149 18.47 -8.39 8.77
N GLY A 150 18.85 -7.11 8.55
CA GLY A 150 18.50 -6.04 9.47
C GLY A 150 16.99 -5.82 9.65
N ALA A 151 16.19 -5.91 8.57
CA ALA A 151 14.74 -5.77 8.66
C ALA A 151 14.07 -6.95 9.38
N LEU A 152 14.59 -8.15 9.19
CA LEU A 152 14.14 -9.35 9.90
C LEU A 152 14.54 -9.30 11.36
N ALA A 153 15.76 -8.82 11.67
CA ALA A 153 16.23 -8.65 13.04
C ALA A 153 15.33 -7.70 13.81
N GLU A 154 14.99 -6.54 13.23
CA GLU A 154 14.06 -5.57 13.82
C GLU A 154 12.65 -6.19 14.02
N SER A 155 12.09 -6.81 12.96
CA SER A 155 10.72 -7.36 13.00
C SER A 155 10.57 -8.54 13.96
N LEU A 156 11.60 -9.33 14.14
CA LEU A 156 11.60 -10.54 14.95
C LEU A 156 12.28 -10.37 16.31
N ASN A 157 12.67 -9.15 16.70
CA ASN A 157 13.42 -8.84 17.91
C ASN A 157 14.67 -9.73 18.06
N ILE A 158 15.57 -9.67 17.08
CA ILE A 158 16.87 -10.31 17.06
C ILE A 158 17.91 -9.22 17.33
N GLU A 159 18.86 -9.48 18.23
CA GLU A 159 19.97 -8.58 18.47
C GLU A 159 20.93 -8.59 17.26
N LEU A 160 21.16 -7.41 16.69
CA LEU A 160 22.13 -7.17 15.64
C LEU A 160 22.99 -5.98 16.08
N THR A 161 24.05 -6.26 16.80
CA THR A 161 25.09 -5.30 17.18
C THR A 161 26.23 -5.39 16.18
N ASP A 162 26.82 -4.26 15.80
CA ASP A 162 27.94 -4.19 14.84
C ASP A 162 27.62 -4.84 13.45
N ALA A 163 26.46 -4.48 12.87
CA ALA A 163 26.08 -4.88 11.53
C ALA A 163 27.21 -4.63 10.52
N HIS A 164 27.37 -5.54 9.56
CA HIS A 164 28.44 -5.57 8.56
C HIS A 164 29.80 -6.05 9.10
N THR A 165 29.77 -6.88 10.14
CA THR A 165 30.89 -7.78 10.45
C THR A 165 30.42 -9.21 10.26
N ALA A 166 31.21 -10.05 9.60
CA ALA A 166 30.79 -11.40 9.22
C ALA A 166 30.30 -12.23 10.43
N ILE A 167 30.91 -12.10 11.60
CA ILE A 167 30.47 -12.87 12.78
C ILE A 167 29.15 -12.32 13.39
N ALA A 168 28.93 -11.00 13.39
CA ALA A 168 27.69 -10.43 13.89
C ALA A 168 26.51 -10.81 12.99
N ASP A 169 26.68 -10.76 11.67
CA ASP A 169 25.67 -11.12 10.69
C ASP A 169 25.44 -12.65 10.70
N ALA A 170 26.47 -13.47 10.86
CA ALA A 170 26.31 -14.92 11.08
C ALA A 170 25.54 -15.24 12.38
N ARG A 171 25.79 -14.51 13.48
CA ARG A 171 25.04 -14.69 14.75
C ARG A 171 23.59 -14.27 14.63
N ALA A 172 23.30 -13.15 13.99
CA ALA A 172 21.92 -12.71 13.73
C ALA A 172 21.19 -13.71 12.81
N THR A 173 21.87 -14.21 11.76
CA THR A 173 21.34 -15.24 10.87
C THR A 173 21.12 -16.56 11.64
N ALA A 174 21.98 -16.93 12.58
CA ALA A 174 21.79 -18.09 13.44
C ALA A 174 20.55 -17.97 14.34
N GLN A 175 20.33 -16.82 14.93
CA GLN A 175 19.11 -16.54 15.72
C GLN A 175 17.86 -16.55 14.83
N LEU A 176 17.92 -15.96 13.62
CA LEU A 176 16.85 -16.03 12.62
C LEU A 176 16.54 -17.47 12.25
N PHE A 177 17.56 -18.29 12.00
CA PHE A 177 17.42 -19.68 11.65
C PHE A 177 16.72 -20.50 12.75
N ILE A 178 17.10 -20.27 14.03
CA ILE A 178 16.42 -20.90 15.19
C ILE A 178 14.94 -20.49 15.26
N LYS A 179 14.62 -19.21 15.02
CA LYS A 179 13.24 -18.72 14.97
C LYS A 179 12.46 -19.33 13.79
N LEU A 180 13.10 -19.48 12.62
CA LEU A 180 12.50 -20.16 11.47
C LEU A 180 12.21 -21.64 11.79
N LYS A 181 13.15 -22.37 12.39
CA LYS A 181 12.90 -23.75 12.85
C LYS A 181 11.70 -23.82 13.80
N ALA A 182 11.66 -22.95 14.79
CA ALA A 182 10.54 -22.91 15.74
C ALA A 182 9.20 -22.59 15.05
N LYS A 183 9.22 -21.65 14.08
CA LYS A 183 8.04 -21.28 13.29
C LYS A 183 7.54 -22.44 12.44
N ILE A 184 8.42 -23.12 11.72
CA ILE A 184 8.09 -24.28 10.87
C ILE A 184 7.53 -25.41 11.74
N SER A 185 8.19 -25.74 12.86
CA SER A 185 7.75 -26.78 13.78
C SER A 185 6.43 -26.47 14.50
N SER A 186 5.99 -25.22 14.53
CA SER A 186 4.70 -24.83 15.09
C SER A 186 3.52 -25.01 14.12
N LEU A 187 3.77 -25.33 12.87
CA LEU A 187 2.73 -25.52 11.87
C LEU A 187 2.09 -26.91 11.99
N PRO A 188 0.78 -27.03 11.75
CA PRO A 188 0.09 -28.31 11.71
C PRO A 188 0.68 -29.25 10.63
N LYS A 189 0.65 -30.53 10.90
CA LYS A 189 1.20 -31.57 10.02
C LYS A 189 0.62 -31.52 8.62
N GLU A 190 -0.67 -31.26 8.48
CA GLU A 190 -1.38 -31.19 7.20
C GLU A 190 -0.91 -29.99 6.35
N VAL A 191 -0.52 -28.90 6.99
CA VAL A 191 0.06 -27.74 6.29
C VAL A 191 1.44 -28.08 5.75
N LEU A 192 2.28 -28.69 6.59
CA LEU A 192 3.63 -29.10 6.18
C LEU A 192 3.58 -30.16 5.06
N GLU A 193 2.64 -31.10 5.12
CA GLU A 193 2.41 -32.09 4.06
C GLU A 193 2.10 -31.42 2.72
N THR A 194 1.18 -30.45 2.72
CA THR A 194 0.84 -29.72 1.49
C THR A 194 2.01 -28.86 1.00
N ILE A 195 2.76 -28.20 1.89
CA ILE A 195 3.96 -27.42 1.54
C ILE A 195 5.02 -28.33 0.89
N LEU A 196 5.24 -29.54 1.42
CA LEU A 196 6.21 -30.49 0.88
C LEU A 196 5.91 -30.90 -0.57
N THR A 197 4.65 -30.87 -1.02
CA THR A 197 4.31 -31.12 -2.44
C THR A 197 4.92 -30.08 -3.40
N PHE A 198 5.28 -28.88 -2.89
CA PHE A 198 5.91 -27.80 -3.65
C PHE A 198 7.38 -27.59 -3.30
N ALA A 199 7.96 -28.42 -2.41
CA ALA A 199 9.28 -28.21 -1.83
C ALA A 199 10.43 -28.19 -2.85
N ASP A 200 10.29 -28.92 -3.97
CA ASP A 200 11.25 -28.91 -5.10
C ASP A 200 11.41 -27.53 -5.75
N ASN A 201 10.53 -26.58 -5.43
CA ASN A 201 10.62 -25.19 -5.90
C ASN A 201 11.43 -24.29 -4.97
N LEU A 202 11.88 -24.80 -3.83
CA LEU A 202 12.82 -24.10 -2.95
C LEU A 202 14.25 -24.16 -3.51
N LEU A 203 15.08 -23.21 -3.12
CA LEU A 203 16.48 -23.17 -3.48
C LEU A 203 17.26 -24.21 -2.66
N PHE A 204 18.11 -24.94 -3.33
CA PHE A 204 18.96 -25.94 -2.71
C PHE A 204 18.17 -26.93 -1.84
N GLU A 205 18.71 -27.36 -0.73
CA GLU A 205 18.11 -28.33 0.18
C GLU A 205 17.31 -27.69 1.33
N SER A 206 16.76 -26.46 1.12
CA SER A 206 15.95 -25.76 2.14
C SER A 206 14.72 -26.55 2.60
N TYR A 207 14.24 -27.50 1.79
CA TYR A 207 13.15 -28.42 2.13
C TYR A 207 13.47 -29.34 3.32
N LEU A 208 14.75 -29.60 3.62
CA LEU A 208 15.17 -30.48 4.72
C LEU A 208 14.63 -30.05 6.08
N LEU A 209 14.47 -28.74 6.31
CA LEU A 209 13.87 -28.20 7.54
C LEU A 209 12.38 -28.51 7.63
N ILE A 210 11.69 -28.49 6.50
CA ILE A 210 10.26 -28.76 6.43
C ILE A 210 10.01 -30.25 6.65
N GLU A 211 10.86 -31.12 6.09
CA GLU A 211 10.82 -32.55 6.34
C GLU A 211 11.08 -32.88 7.81
N GLU A 212 12.11 -32.27 8.42
CA GLU A 212 12.42 -32.45 9.84
C GLU A 212 11.22 -32.07 10.73
N ALA A 213 10.61 -30.91 10.45
CA ALA A 213 9.44 -30.45 11.17
C ALA A 213 8.22 -31.35 10.95
N TYR A 214 7.98 -31.83 9.74
CA TYR A 214 6.87 -32.73 9.39
C TYR A 214 6.91 -34.05 10.19
N GLN A 215 8.11 -34.59 10.44
CA GLN A 215 8.28 -35.83 11.20
C GLN A 215 7.85 -35.67 12.68
N GLU A 216 7.95 -34.47 13.22
CA GLU A 216 7.68 -34.14 14.62
C GLU A 216 6.37 -33.38 14.84
N ALA A 217 5.73 -32.92 13.76
CA ALA A 217 4.54 -32.05 13.83
C ALA A 217 3.31 -32.80 14.34
N ASP A 218 2.54 -32.09 15.14
CA ASP A 218 1.21 -32.50 15.59
C ASP A 218 0.17 -32.28 14.48
N PHE A 219 -0.90 -33.06 14.51
CA PHE A 219 -2.06 -32.86 13.68
C PHE A 219 -2.79 -31.56 14.04
N VAL A 220 -3.57 -31.05 13.09
CA VAL A 220 -4.42 -29.86 13.28
C VAL A 220 -5.20 -29.90 14.61
N ASN A 221 -5.07 -28.85 15.40
CA ASN A 221 -5.86 -28.66 16.62
C ASN A 221 -7.25 -28.09 16.25
N PRO A 222 -8.35 -28.85 16.40
CA PRO A 222 -9.69 -28.39 16.03
C PRO A 222 -10.21 -27.21 16.86
N LYS A 223 -9.58 -26.90 18.01
CA LYS A 223 -9.95 -25.72 18.83
C LYS A 223 -9.43 -24.42 18.23
N GLU A 224 -8.32 -24.49 17.47
CA GLU A 224 -7.64 -23.31 16.93
C GLU A 224 -7.85 -23.12 15.43
N TYR A 225 -8.15 -24.23 14.71
CA TYR A 225 -8.23 -24.23 13.26
C TYR A 225 -9.48 -24.91 12.73
N TYR A 226 -9.92 -24.49 11.55
CA TYR A 226 -10.77 -25.28 10.67
C TYR A 226 -9.85 -26.09 9.75
N PHE A 227 -10.17 -27.35 9.54
CA PHE A 227 -9.52 -28.20 8.54
C PHE A 227 -10.58 -28.68 7.55
N TRP A 228 -10.42 -28.30 6.28
CA TRP A 228 -11.38 -28.66 5.24
C TRP A 228 -10.68 -28.75 3.88
N GLN A 229 -10.92 -29.86 3.15
CA GLN A 229 -10.36 -30.08 1.82
C GLN A 229 -8.82 -29.87 1.74
N GLY A 230 -8.09 -30.24 2.79
CA GLY A 230 -6.64 -30.07 2.86
C GLY A 230 -6.17 -28.66 3.24
N LEU A 231 -7.07 -27.68 3.40
CA LEU A 231 -6.74 -26.35 3.88
C LEU A 231 -6.93 -26.23 5.39
N VAL A 232 -5.98 -25.59 6.08
CA VAL A 232 -6.03 -25.26 7.49
C VAL A 232 -6.22 -23.75 7.63
N LEU A 233 -7.33 -23.35 8.28
CA LEU A 233 -7.71 -21.94 8.41
C LEU A 233 -7.79 -21.57 9.91
N LYS A 234 -7.19 -20.43 10.29
CA LYS A 234 -7.23 -19.95 11.68
C LYS A 234 -8.66 -19.64 12.13
N LYS A 235 -9.03 -20.10 13.33
CA LYS A 235 -10.27 -19.70 13.99
C LYS A 235 -10.11 -18.37 14.70
N GLU A 236 -11.16 -17.58 14.67
CA GLU A 236 -11.21 -16.37 15.49
C GLU A 236 -11.41 -16.72 16.97
N LYS A 237 -10.80 -15.90 17.81
CA LYS A 237 -11.05 -15.98 19.25
C LYS A 237 -12.44 -15.42 19.57
N ALA A 238 -13.18 -16.10 20.40
CA ALA A 238 -14.48 -15.61 20.87
C ALA A 238 -14.28 -14.29 21.64
N VAL A 239 -15.08 -13.27 21.28
CA VAL A 239 -15.11 -12.01 22.02
C VAL A 239 -15.95 -12.19 23.27
N GLY A 240 -15.53 -11.62 24.40
CA GLY A 240 -16.28 -11.64 25.65
C GLY A 240 -17.63 -10.92 25.54
N LYS A 241 -18.46 -10.99 26.61
CA LYS A 241 -19.72 -10.26 26.64
C LYS A 241 -19.45 -8.74 26.63
N PRO A 242 -20.18 -7.94 25.81
CA PRO A 242 -20.02 -6.50 25.76
C PRO A 242 -20.19 -5.85 27.13
N LYS A 243 -19.29 -4.94 27.47
CA LYS A 243 -19.35 -4.12 28.68
C LYS A 243 -19.92 -2.75 28.31
N LYS A 244 -20.71 -2.17 29.23
CA LYS A 244 -21.30 -0.85 29.02
C LYS A 244 -20.25 0.25 29.19
N LEU A 245 -20.21 1.20 28.23
CA LEU A 245 -19.42 2.42 28.36
C LEU A 245 -20.05 3.37 29.40
N SER A 246 -19.22 4.25 29.97
CA SER A 246 -19.68 5.39 30.73
C SER A 246 -20.28 6.45 29.78
N SER A 247 -21.29 7.18 30.25
CA SER A 247 -21.80 8.34 29.54
C SER A 247 -20.82 9.53 29.57
N ASP A 248 -19.80 9.47 30.43
CA ASP A 248 -18.73 10.47 30.51
C ASP A 248 -17.54 10.05 29.63
N PHE A 249 -17.19 10.90 28.68
CA PHE A 249 -16.09 10.67 27.77
C PHE A 249 -14.74 10.55 28.47
N GLN A 250 -14.47 11.40 29.49
CA GLN A 250 -13.21 11.41 30.21
C GLN A 250 -12.99 10.10 30.99
N VAL A 251 -14.06 9.56 31.59
CA VAL A 251 -14.01 8.27 32.27
C VAL A 251 -13.64 7.15 31.31
N ASN A 252 -14.22 7.12 30.11
CA ASN A 252 -13.89 6.11 29.10
C ASN A 252 -12.42 6.24 28.60
N MET A 253 -11.92 7.47 28.43
CA MET A 253 -10.52 7.72 28.09
C MET A 253 -9.56 7.23 29.16
N ALA A 254 -9.87 7.52 30.43
CA ALA A 254 -9.08 7.05 31.58
C ALA A 254 -9.06 5.52 31.68
N LEU A 255 -10.19 4.85 31.40
CA LEU A 255 -10.26 3.38 31.34
C LEU A 255 -9.36 2.80 30.21
N LEU A 256 -9.20 3.54 29.10
CA LEU A 256 -8.29 3.18 28.00
C LEU A 256 -6.81 3.54 28.31
N GLY A 257 -6.52 4.06 29.53
CA GLY A 257 -5.17 4.49 29.90
C GLY A 257 -4.68 5.76 29.22
N MET A 258 -5.60 6.62 28.79
CA MET A 258 -5.31 7.86 28.04
C MET A 258 -5.98 9.08 28.71
N ASP A 259 -5.30 10.22 28.64
CA ASP A 259 -5.84 11.49 29.09
C ASP A 259 -6.69 12.15 28.00
N ALA A 260 -7.86 12.65 28.38
CA ALA A 260 -8.73 13.40 27.49
C ALA A 260 -8.25 14.85 27.37
N ARG A 261 -8.00 15.32 26.13
CA ARG A 261 -7.61 16.71 25.87
C ARG A 261 -8.84 17.64 25.92
N PRO A 262 -8.74 18.88 26.42
CA PRO A 262 -9.91 19.78 26.57
C PRO A 262 -10.73 19.96 25.27
N LYS A 263 -10.04 20.21 24.13
CA LYS A 263 -10.73 20.35 22.82
C LYS A 263 -11.38 19.03 22.36
N GLN A 264 -10.82 17.88 22.74
CA GLN A 264 -11.39 16.56 22.44
C GLN A 264 -12.67 16.31 23.22
N VAL A 265 -12.74 16.74 24.48
CA VAL A 265 -13.94 16.67 25.31
C VAL A 265 -15.07 17.49 24.67
N VAL A 266 -14.78 18.75 24.30
CA VAL A 266 -15.75 19.61 23.60
C VAL A 266 -16.26 18.95 22.31
N PHE A 267 -15.36 18.30 21.54
CA PHE A 267 -15.75 17.58 20.34
C PHE A 267 -16.67 16.41 20.63
N ALA A 268 -16.36 15.62 21.66
CA ALA A 268 -17.18 14.49 22.07
C ALA A 268 -18.56 14.92 22.54
N ASP A 269 -18.65 16.04 23.29
CA ASP A 269 -19.93 16.63 23.75
C ASP A 269 -20.77 17.13 22.58
N LEU A 270 -20.16 17.75 21.56
CA LEU A 270 -20.86 18.15 20.33
C LEU A 270 -21.42 16.94 19.57
N VAL A 271 -20.63 15.86 19.42
CA VAL A 271 -21.13 14.62 18.82
C VAL A 271 -22.33 14.09 19.57
N LYS A 272 -22.29 14.08 20.90
CA LYS A 272 -23.38 13.61 21.77
C LYS A 272 -24.61 14.50 21.69
N ALA A 273 -24.45 15.81 21.70
CA ALA A 273 -25.55 16.78 21.65
C ALA A 273 -26.41 16.66 20.39
N HIS A 274 -25.76 16.39 19.25
CA HIS A 274 -26.41 16.27 17.95
C HIS A 274 -26.96 14.89 17.61
N PHE A 275 -26.80 13.89 18.51
CA PHE A 275 -27.17 12.49 18.19
C PHE A 275 -28.65 12.30 17.84
N ASN A 276 -29.54 13.05 18.48
CA ASN A 276 -30.99 12.90 18.34
C ASN A 276 -31.64 13.90 17.39
N ASP A 277 -30.93 14.87 16.87
CA ASP A 277 -31.51 15.79 15.90
C ASP A 277 -31.61 15.15 14.50
N GLN A 278 -32.55 15.66 13.67
CA GLN A 278 -32.84 15.11 12.33
C GLN A 278 -31.93 15.68 11.23
N THR A 279 -30.87 16.41 11.60
CA THR A 279 -29.98 17.11 10.66
C THR A 279 -28.77 16.27 10.31
N THR A 280 -28.20 16.47 9.13
CA THR A 280 -26.81 16.04 8.86
C THR A 280 -25.87 17.03 9.54
N THR A 281 -25.04 16.54 10.48
CA THR A 281 -24.16 17.41 11.26
C THR A 281 -22.76 17.45 10.66
N PHE A 282 -22.31 18.65 10.30
CA PHE A 282 -20.96 18.93 9.83
C PHE A 282 -20.11 19.44 11.00
N LEU A 283 -19.05 18.71 11.35
CA LEU A 283 -18.15 19.04 12.46
C LEU A 283 -16.76 19.42 11.94
N GLU A 284 -16.32 20.65 12.23
CA GLU A 284 -14.96 21.11 11.90
C GLU A 284 -14.03 20.81 13.08
N ALA A 285 -13.06 19.91 12.85
CA ALA A 285 -12.09 19.49 13.85
C ALA A 285 -10.71 19.28 13.23
N GLN A 286 -9.69 19.95 13.78
CA GLN A 286 -8.32 19.89 13.29
C GLN A 286 -7.70 18.48 13.36
N PRO A 287 -6.71 18.17 12.51
CA PRO A 287 -5.84 17.01 12.69
C PRO A 287 -5.16 17.04 14.07
N GLY A 288 -4.90 15.88 14.67
CA GLY A 288 -4.25 15.79 15.97
C GLY A 288 -5.17 15.98 17.19
N LEU A 289 -6.42 16.43 17.02
CA LEU A 289 -7.39 16.60 18.12
C LEU A 289 -7.74 15.27 18.82
N GLY A 290 -7.54 14.12 18.17
CA GLY A 290 -8.00 12.82 18.69
C GLY A 290 -9.45 12.52 18.29
N LYS A 291 -9.84 12.95 17.10
CA LYS A 291 -11.22 12.83 16.56
C LYS A 291 -11.79 11.42 16.69
N THR A 292 -10.98 10.39 16.39
CA THR A 292 -11.44 9.00 16.32
C THR A 292 -12.08 8.54 17.63
N TYR A 293 -11.39 8.63 18.75
CA TYR A 293 -12.00 8.36 20.06
C TYR A 293 -13.12 9.35 20.40
N GLY A 294 -12.94 10.63 20.02
CA GLY A 294 -13.90 11.69 20.27
C GLY A 294 -15.27 11.47 19.64
N TYR A 295 -15.39 10.74 18.52
CA TYR A 295 -16.68 10.36 17.97
C TYR A 295 -17.08 8.91 18.31
N LEU A 296 -16.14 7.97 18.39
CA LEU A 296 -16.46 6.58 18.65
C LEU A 296 -17.07 6.35 20.03
N LEU A 297 -16.44 6.87 21.09
CA LEU A 297 -16.89 6.58 22.45
C LEU A 297 -18.30 7.15 22.76
N PRO A 298 -18.62 8.43 22.42
CA PRO A 298 -19.98 8.93 22.61
C PRO A 298 -21.04 8.20 21.78
N LEU A 299 -20.71 7.84 20.53
CA LEU A 299 -21.65 7.15 19.66
C LEU A 299 -21.90 5.71 20.12
N LEU A 300 -20.88 5.00 20.60
CA LEU A 300 -21.02 3.65 21.15
C LEU A 300 -21.86 3.64 22.43
N ASP A 301 -21.77 4.70 23.27
CA ASP A 301 -22.66 4.84 24.43
C ASP A 301 -24.11 5.09 24.01
N GLN A 302 -24.34 6.01 23.06
CA GLN A 302 -25.67 6.46 22.64
C GLN A 302 -26.41 5.42 21.76
N SER A 303 -25.67 4.67 20.92
CA SER A 303 -26.24 3.79 19.88
C SER A 303 -26.35 2.32 20.32
N GLN A 304 -26.73 2.04 21.58
CA GLN A 304 -26.83 0.68 22.11
C GLN A 304 -27.68 -0.29 21.26
N LYS A 305 -28.62 0.23 20.47
CA LYS A 305 -29.52 -0.57 19.60
C LYS A 305 -29.31 -0.36 18.11
N GLN A 306 -28.42 0.53 17.71
CA GLN A 306 -28.23 0.91 16.31
C GLN A 306 -26.79 0.66 15.90
N GLN A 307 -26.62 0.14 14.70
CA GLN A 307 -25.29 -0.06 14.12
C GLN A 307 -24.69 1.29 13.71
N ILE A 308 -23.40 1.46 14.01
CA ILE A 308 -22.61 2.60 13.58
C ILE A 308 -21.74 2.16 12.39
N ILE A 309 -21.77 2.92 11.30
CA ILE A 309 -20.87 2.75 10.17
C ILE A 309 -19.95 3.97 10.12
N VAL A 310 -18.65 3.75 10.22
CA VAL A 310 -17.63 4.77 10.05
C VAL A 310 -16.98 4.58 8.69
N SER A 311 -17.11 5.57 7.83
CA SER A 311 -16.46 5.61 6.53
C SER A 311 -15.23 6.50 6.59
N VAL A 312 -14.08 5.97 6.21
CA VAL A 312 -12.77 6.64 6.21
C VAL A 312 -12.22 6.76 4.78
N PRO A 313 -11.27 7.68 4.49
CA PRO A 313 -10.83 7.92 3.13
C PRO A 313 -10.18 6.75 2.41
N THR A 314 -9.36 5.98 3.12
CA THR A 314 -8.47 4.97 2.50
C THR A 314 -8.47 3.67 3.28
N LYS A 315 -8.14 2.55 2.60
CA LYS A 315 -7.93 1.24 3.23
C LYS A 315 -6.82 1.27 4.29
N ILE A 316 -5.76 2.04 4.05
CA ILE A 316 -4.64 2.18 5.00
C ILE A 316 -5.13 2.78 6.32
N LEU A 317 -5.91 3.85 6.27
CA LEU A 317 -6.48 4.45 7.49
C LEU A 317 -7.49 3.51 8.16
N GLN A 318 -8.28 2.78 7.38
CA GLN A 318 -9.18 1.73 7.85
C GLN A 318 -8.42 0.68 8.68
N ASP A 319 -7.31 0.16 8.15
CA ASP A 319 -6.47 -0.84 8.84
C ASP A 319 -5.79 -0.25 10.08
N GLN A 320 -5.32 1.00 10.02
CA GLN A 320 -4.72 1.69 11.17
C GLN A 320 -5.71 1.85 12.33
N ILE A 321 -6.94 2.30 12.05
CA ILE A 321 -7.98 2.45 13.06
C ILE A 321 -8.34 1.08 13.67
N MET A 322 -8.43 0.03 12.85
CA MET A 322 -8.69 -1.32 13.35
C MET A 322 -7.56 -1.83 14.26
N ALA A 323 -6.30 -1.61 13.85
CA ALA A 323 -5.14 -2.11 14.58
C ALA A 323 -4.88 -1.37 15.90
N LYS A 324 -5.37 -0.15 16.05
CA LYS A 324 -5.09 0.70 17.22
C LYS A 324 -6.36 1.00 18.01
N GLU A 325 -7.17 1.93 17.54
CA GLU A 325 -8.33 2.43 18.31
C GLU A 325 -9.38 1.34 18.55
N ILE A 326 -9.75 0.60 17.51
CA ILE A 326 -10.77 -0.45 17.62
C ILE A 326 -10.28 -1.63 18.46
N LYS A 327 -9.02 -2.01 18.29
CA LYS A 327 -8.41 -3.07 19.12
C LYS A 327 -8.49 -2.73 20.61
N HIS A 328 -8.14 -1.51 21.03
CA HIS A 328 -8.24 -1.07 22.42
C HIS A 328 -9.70 -1.11 22.92
N ILE A 329 -10.66 -0.64 22.11
CA ILE A 329 -12.09 -0.67 22.44
C ILE A 329 -12.58 -2.12 22.58
N GLN A 330 -12.19 -3.01 21.68
CA GLN A 330 -12.58 -4.43 21.73
C GLN A 330 -11.98 -5.16 22.93
N GLU A 331 -10.71 -4.94 23.23
CA GLU A 331 -10.03 -5.58 24.36
C GLU A 331 -10.63 -5.17 25.72
N LEU A 332 -11.02 -3.89 25.85
CA LEU A 332 -11.54 -3.38 27.11
C LEU A 332 -13.06 -3.58 27.26
N PHE A 333 -13.82 -3.18 26.23
CA PHE A 333 -15.28 -3.14 26.29
C PHE A 333 -15.98 -4.32 25.62
N HIS A 334 -15.23 -5.19 24.90
CA HIS A 334 -15.76 -6.37 24.19
C HIS A 334 -16.88 -6.02 23.18
N ILE A 335 -16.84 -4.82 22.59
CA ILE A 335 -17.83 -4.38 21.60
C ILE A 335 -17.59 -5.12 20.28
N PRO A 336 -18.64 -5.69 19.65
CA PRO A 336 -18.52 -6.31 18.35
C PRO A 336 -18.20 -5.25 17.27
N CYS A 337 -16.96 -5.22 16.82
CA CYS A 337 -16.50 -4.31 15.77
C CYS A 337 -15.98 -5.13 14.59
N HIS A 338 -16.26 -4.69 13.37
CA HIS A 338 -15.80 -5.35 12.16
C HIS A 338 -15.33 -4.33 11.12
N SER A 339 -14.36 -4.74 10.31
CA SER A 339 -13.88 -3.98 9.15
C SER A 339 -14.19 -4.78 7.89
N ILE A 340 -14.82 -4.13 6.90
CA ILE A 340 -15.11 -4.77 5.62
C ILE A 340 -14.57 -3.90 4.46
N LYS A 341 -13.95 -4.58 3.50
CA LYS A 341 -13.43 -4.00 2.24
C LYS A 341 -14.20 -4.58 1.06
N GLY A 342 -13.96 -4.11 -0.14
CA GLY A 342 -14.55 -4.71 -1.35
C GLY A 342 -14.09 -6.16 -1.56
N PRO A 343 -14.86 -7.00 -2.24
CA PRO A 343 -14.59 -8.45 -2.37
C PRO A 343 -13.20 -8.74 -2.94
N ARG A 344 -12.73 -7.99 -3.90
CA ARG A 344 -11.39 -8.16 -4.51
C ARG A 344 -10.21 -7.99 -3.54
N ASN A 345 -10.46 -7.61 -2.29
CA ASN A 345 -9.43 -7.60 -1.25
C ASN A 345 -9.29 -8.95 -0.53
N TYR A 346 -10.21 -9.88 -0.74
CA TYR A 346 -10.23 -11.17 -0.04
C TYR A 346 -9.76 -12.30 -0.95
N LEU A 347 -9.14 -13.30 -0.33
CA LEU A 347 -8.78 -14.55 -1.01
C LEU A 347 -10.05 -15.38 -1.28
N LYS A 348 -10.25 -15.79 -2.54
CA LYS A 348 -11.29 -16.77 -2.92
C LYS A 348 -10.73 -18.18 -2.70
N LEU A 349 -11.20 -18.88 -1.66
CA LEU A 349 -10.68 -20.19 -1.26
C LEU A 349 -10.83 -21.24 -2.37
N ASP A 350 -11.94 -21.25 -3.11
CA ASP A 350 -12.14 -22.17 -4.25
C ASP A 350 -11.08 -21.97 -5.35
N ALA A 351 -10.74 -20.73 -5.65
CA ALA A 351 -9.70 -20.41 -6.63
C ALA A 351 -8.32 -20.85 -6.16
N PHE A 352 -8.00 -20.58 -4.89
CA PHE A 352 -6.75 -21.01 -4.30
C PHE A 352 -6.63 -22.54 -4.24
N TYR A 353 -7.68 -23.22 -3.79
CA TYR A 353 -7.73 -24.69 -3.76
C TYR A 353 -7.49 -25.29 -5.15
N LYS A 354 -8.16 -24.78 -6.18
CA LYS A 354 -7.92 -25.20 -7.58
C LYS A 354 -6.46 -24.97 -8.00
N SER A 355 -5.85 -23.87 -7.61
CA SER A 355 -4.46 -23.57 -7.95
C SER A 355 -3.47 -24.54 -7.31
N LEU A 356 -3.79 -25.10 -6.12
CA LEU A 356 -2.94 -26.08 -5.43
C LEU A 356 -2.90 -27.43 -6.14
N GLN A 357 -3.91 -27.75 -6.97
CA GLN A 357 -3.97 -29.02 -7.73
C GLN A 357 -3.00 -29.06 -8.92
N VAL A 358 -2.34 -27.94 -9.21
CA VAL A 358 -1.44 -27.80 -10.36
C VAL A 358 -0.08 -27.33 -9.87
N GLN A 359 0.99 -28.01 -10.30
CA GLN A 359 2.34 -27.46 -10.16
C GLN A 359 2.58 -26.47 -11.31
N ASP A 360 2.85 -25.22 -10.95
CA ASP A 360 3.14 -24.19 -11.93
C ASP A 360 4.56 -24.31 -12.47
N ARG A 361 4.78 -23.94 -13.74
CA ARG A 361 6.13 -23.91 -14.32
C ARG A 361 7.00 -22.80 -13.70
N ASN A 362 6.37 -21.77 -13.17
CA ASN A 362 7.05 -20.68 -12.48
C ASN A 362 7.27 -21.04 -11.00
N ARG A 363 8.52 -21.30 -10.62
CA ARG A 363 8.91 -21.61 -9.23
C ARG A 363 8.42 -20.57 -8.22
N LEU A 364 8.38 -19.29 -8.62
CA LEU A 364 7.91 -18.21 -7.72
C LEU A 364 6.43 -18.38 -7.37
N ILE A 365 5.58 -18.83 -8.30
CA ILE A 365 4.16 -19.09 -8.03
C ILE A 365 4.00 -20.22 -7.03
N ASN A 366 4.75 -21.34 -7.21
CA ASN A 366 4.69 -22.47 -6.29
C ASN A 366 5.19 -22.10 -4.87
N ARG A 367 6.24 -21.30 -4.77
CA ARG A 367 6.71 -20.75 -3.48
C ARG A 367 5.65 -19.85 -2.85
N PHE A 368 4.95 -19.08 -3.67
CA PHE A 368 3.89 -18.23 -3.21
C PHE A 368 2.66 -19.02 -2.71
N LYS A 369 2.37 -20.17 -3.31
CA LYS A 369 1.37 -21.12 -2.78
C LYS A 369 1.75 -21.59 -1.38
N MET A 370 3.02 -21.94 -1.14
CA MET A 370 3.52 -22.28 0.20
C MET A 370 3.34 -21.12 1.19
N GLN A 371 3.66 -19.90 0.77
CA GLN A 371 3.47 -18.68 1.58
C GLN A 371 1.99 -18.48 1.97
N LEU A 372 1.06 -18.67 1.03
CA LEU A 372 -0.38 -18.57 1.29
C LEU A 372 -0.87 -19.66 2.25
N LEU A 373 -0.36 -20.88 2.15
CA LEU A 373 -0.69 -21.98 3.09
C LEU A 373 -0.28 -21.61 4.52
N VAL A 374 0.90 -21.04 4.72
CA VAL A 374 1.34 -20.54 6.03
C VAL A 374 0.46 -19.40 6.48
N TRP A 375 0.20 -18.41 5.62
CA TRP A 375 -0.64 -17.26 5.93
C TRP A 375 -2.05 -17.64 6.37
N LEU A 376 -2.67 -18.67 5.78
CA LEU A 376 -3.99 -19.16 6.17
C LEU A 376 -4.03 -19.69 7.61
N THR A 377 -2.89 -20.11 8.17
CA THR A 377 -2.79 -20.51 9.60
C THR A 377 -2.69 -19.31 10.55
N GLU A 378 -2.55 -18.10 10.02
CA GLU A 378 -2.36 -16.86 10.79
C GLU A 378 -3.53 -15.91 10.64
N THR A 379 -4.01 -15.74 9.38
CA THR A 379 -5.10 -14.82 9.09
C THR A 379 -6.44 -15.34 9.56
N THR A 380 -7.25 -14.43 10.10
CA THR A 380 -8.67 -14.67 10.37
C THR A 380 -9.59 -13.90 9.43
N THR A 381 -9.03 -12.95 8.68
CA THR A 381 -9.75 -12.04 7.79
C THR A 381 -9.74 -12.51 6.34
N GLY A 382 -8.65 -13.16 5.91
CA GLY A 382 -8.42 -13.49 4.50
C GLY A 382 -8.14 -12.26 3.62
N ASP A 383 -7.79 -11.11 4.22
CA ASP A 383 -7.51 -9.87 3.52
C ASP A 383 -6.13 -9.92 2.86
N LEU A 384 -6.10 -9.93 1.54
CA LEU A 384 -4.86 -9.97 0.75
C LEU A 384 -3.95 -8.76 0.98
N ASP A 385 -4.42 -7.65 1.57
CA ASP A 385 -3.57 -6.50 1.91
C ASP A 385 -2.64 -6.78 3.10
N GLU A 386 -2.84 -7.88 3.84
CA GLU A 386 -1.91 -8.39 4.85
C GLU A 386 -0.58 -8.83 4.22
N ILE A 387 -0.61 -9.33 2.98
CA ILE A 387 0.58 -9.79 2.25
C ILE A 387 1.22 -8.60 1.53
N LYS A 388 2.46 -8.24 1.90
CA LYS A 388 3.09 -6.99 1.44
C LYS A 388 3.83 -7.11 0.10
N GLN A 389 4.34 -8.28 -0.27
CA GLN A 389 5.16 -8.45 -1.49
C GLN A 389 4.42 -9.08 -2.68
N LYS A 390 3.23 -8.58 -3.01
CA LYS A 390 2.38 -9.10 -4.13
C LYS A 390 2.87 -8.69 -5.53
N GLN A 391 3.59 -7.59 -5.65
CA GLN A 391 3.84 -6.88 -6.92
C GLN A 391 4.54 -7.73 -8.00
N ARG A 392 5.33 -8.73 -7.61
CA ARG A 392 6.04 -9.59 -8.56
C ARG A 392 5.15 -10.64 -9.22
N LEU A 393 3.95 -10.89 -8.69
CA LEU A 393 3.01 -11.94 -9.08
C LEU A 393 1.57 -11.43 -9.21
N GLU A 394 1.40 -10.17 -9.62
CA GLU A 394 0.10 -9.49 -9.68
C GLU A 394 -0.93 -10.28 -10.50
N SER A 395 -0.54 -10.85 -11.63
CA SER A 395 -1.42 -11.66 -12.47
C SER A 395 -1.91 -12.95 -11.78
N TYR A 396 -1.08 -13.58 -10.96
CA TYR A 396 -1.49 -14.74 -10.16
C TYR A 396 -2.43 -14.33 -9.04
N PHE A 397 -2.15 -13.22 -8.37
CA PHE A 397 -3.03 -12.66 -7.35
C PHE A 397 -4.40 -12.30 -7.89
N ASP A 398 -4.48 -11.73 -9.10
CA ASP A 398 -5.76 -11.37 -9.71
C ASP A 398 -6.68 -12.57 -9.90
N GLN A 399 -6.12 -13.75 -10.16
CA GLN A 399 -6.86 -15.01 -10.26
C GLN A 399 -7.38 -15.53 -8.90
N LEU A 400 -6.74 -15.12 -7.80
CA LEU A 400 -7.11 -15.54 -6.45
C LEU A 400 -8.05 -14.57 -5.75
N LYS A 401 -8.22 -13.35 -6.27
CA LYS A 401 -9.13 -12.34 -5.71
C LYS A 401 -10.57 -12.80 -5.77
N HIS A 402 -11.31 -12.50 -4.71
CA HIS A 402 -12.73 -12.80 -4.63
C HIS A 402 -13.53 -11.93 -5.61
N ASP A 403 -14.48 -12.51 -6.33
CA ASP A 403 -15.33 -11.83 -7.31
C ASP A 403 -16.61 -11.22 -6.69
N GLY A 404 -16.90 -11.49 -5.41
CA GLY A 404 -18.11 -11.06 -4.72
C GLY A 404 -19.25 -12.09 -4.79
N GLU A 405 -19.07 -13.18 -5.51
CA GLU A 405 -20.10 -14.21 -5.66
C GLU A 405 -19.73 -15.47 -4.85
N VAL A 406 -20.67 -15.92 -4.02
CA VAL A 406 -20.55 -17.18 -3.27
C VAL A 406 -21.80 -18.00 -3.54
N THR A 407 -21.62 -19.10 -4.24
CA THR A 407 -22.71 -20.03 -4.53
C THR A 407 -22.76 -21.14 -3.49
N GLN A 408 -23.94 -21.69 -3.20
CA GLN A 408 -24.09 -22.83 -2.28
C GLN A 408 -23.34 -24.09 -2.75
N SER A 409 -22.96 -24.14 -4.02
CA SER A 409 -22.15 -25.23 -4.58
C SER A 409 -20.65 -25.08 -4.33
N SER A 410 -20.18 -23.96 -3.76
CA SER A 410 -18.77 -23.76 -3.36
C SER A 410 -18.38 -24.79 -2.30
N LEU A 411 -17.20 -25.40 -2.45
CA LEU A 411 -16.62 -26.32 -1.47
C LEU A 411 -16.32 -25.62 -0.12
N PHE A 412 -16.13 -24.31 -0.15
CA PHE A 412 -15.76 -23.48 1.00
C PHE A 412 -16.86 -22.52 1.44
N TYR A 413 -18.12 -22.75 1.07
CA TYR A 413 -19.26 -21.84 1.31
C TYR A 413 -19.31 -21.26 2.73
N ASP A 414 -19.15 -22.09 3.77
CA ASP A 414 -19.20 -21.65 5.17
C ASP A 414 -17.87 -21.07 5.68
N LEU A 415 -16.78 -21.32 4.98
CA LEU A 415 -15.43 -20.87 5.34
C LEU A 415 -14.94 -19.69 4.51
N ASP A 416 -15.68 -19.33 3.48
CA ASP A 416 -15.32 -18.23 2.59
C ASP A 416 -15.16 -16.92 3.34
N PHE A 417 -14.01 -16.27 3.14
CA PHE A 417 -13.63 -15.08 3.90
C PHE A 417 -14.55 -13.89 3.60
N TRP A 418 -14.91 -13.68 2.33
CA TRP A 418 -15.79 -12.59 1.94
C TRP A 418 -17.18 -12.76 2.54
N LYS A 419 -17.78 -13.94 2.39
CA LYS A 419 -19.10 -14.27 2.96
C LYS A 419 -19.09 -14.09 4.48
N ARG A 420 -18.11 -14.66 5.18
CA ARG A 420 -17.98 -14.54 6.63
C ARG A 420 -17.82 -13.08 7.08
N SER A 421 -17.02 -12.30 6.36
CA SER A 421 -16.86 -10.87 6.61
C SER A 421 -18.19 -10.13 6.42
N TYR A 422 -18.94 -10.47 5.38
CA TYR A 422 -20.25 -9.89 5.09
C TYR A 422 -21.30 -10.24 6.16
N ASP A 423 -21.34 -11.50 6.58
CA ASP A 423 -22.27 -11.98 7.63
C ASP A 423 -21.98 -11.30 9.00
N LYS A 424 -20.71 -11.03 9.30
CA LYS A 424 -20.30 -10.33 10.53
C LYS A 424 -20.72 -8.86 10.58
N VAL A 425 -20.84 -8.20 9.43
CA VAL A 425 -21.35 -6.82 9.40
C VAL A 425 -22.71 -6.73 10.09
N ALA A 426 -23.61 -7.69 9.85
CA ALA A 426 -24.94 -7.70 10.44
C ALA A 426 -24.91 -7.91 11.99
N GLN A 427 -23.87 -8.56 12.52
CA GLN A 427 -23.72 -8.88 13.93
C GLN A 427 -22.91 -7.83 14.72
N SER A 428 -22.28 -6.88 14.01
CA SER A 428 -21.40 -5.88 14.59
C SER A 428 -22.15 -4.62 14.98
N GLN A 429 -21.80 -4.05 16.14
CA GLN A 429 -22.31 -2.74 16.56
C GLN A 429 -21.58 -1.62 15.82
N LEU A 430 -20.29 -1.80 15.52
CA LEU A 430 -19.47 -0.84 14.81
C LEU A 430 -18.84 -1.48 13.57
N VAL A 431 -19.02 -0.83 12.43
CA VAL A 431 -18.45 -1.25 11.15
C VAL A 431 -17.57 -0.15 10.58
N ILE A 432 -16.31 -0.50 10.25
CA ILE A 432 -15.37 0.43 9.62
C ILE A 432 -15.23 0.06 8.14
N ILE A 433 -15.38 1.05 7.28
CA ILE A 433 -15.27 0.92 5.82
C ILE A 433 -14.50 2.11 5.23
N ASN A 434 -14.15 2.05 3.95
CA ASN A 434 -13.63 3.22 3.25
C ASN A 434 -14.70 3.88 2.37
N HIS A 435 -14.44 5.15 1.98
CA HIS A 435 -15.39 5.94 1.19
C HIS A 435 -15.77 5.28 -0.14
N ALA A 436 -14.80 4.68 -0.84
CA ALA A 436 -15.06 4.01 -2.11
C ALA A 436 -15.99 2.82 -1.92
N TYR A 437 -15.70 1.95 -0.95
CA TYR A 437 -16.57 0.81 -0.64
C TYR A 437 -17.98 1.25 -0.21
N PHE A 438 -18.08 2.34 0.58
CA PHE A 438 -19.40 2.89 0.96
C PHE A 438 -20.22 3.25 -0.27
N LEU A 439 -19.64 4.00 -1.21
CA LEU A 439 -20.33 4.46 -2.43
C LEU A 439 -20.78 3.29 -3.31
N GLU A 440 -19.90 2.31 -3.52
CA GLU A 440 -20.24 1.08 -4.26
C GLU A 440 -21.37 0.31 -3.57
N ARG A 441 -21.21 0.09 -2.26
CA ARG A 441 -22.16 -0.73 -1.49
C ARG A 441 -23.55 -0.14 -1.40
N VAL A 442 -23.69 1.18 -1.18
CA VAL A 442 -24.98 1.86 -1.10
C VAL A 442 -25.64 1.99 -2.48
N GLN A 443 -24.87 1.98 -3.56
CA GLN A 443 -25.42 1.91 -4.91
C GLN A 443 -26.10 0.56 -5.15
N ASP A 444 -25.46 -0.55 -4.74
CA ASP A 444 -25.97 -1.91 -4.95
C ASP A 444 -27.12 -2.24 -3.98
N ASP A 445 -27.00 -1.79 -2.72
CA ASP A 445 -27.94 -2.06 -1.65
C ASP A 445 -28.13 -0.83 -0.75
N LYS A 446 -29.21 -0.08 -1.02
CA LYS A 446 -29.58 1.09 -0.23
C LYS A 446 -29.91 0.76 1.23
N ASP A 447 -30.38 -0.45 1.52
CA ASP A 447 -30.72 -0.84 2.88
C ASP A 447 -29.48 -1.08 3.77
N PHE A 448 -28.30 -1.19 3.17
CA PHE A 448 -27.02 -1.30 3.90
C PHE A 448 -26.85 -0.21 4.95
N ALA A 449 -27.19 1.03 4.64
CA ALA A 449 -27.03 2.18 5.54
C ALA A 449 -28.33 2.67 6.19
N LYS A 450 -29.48 2.06 5.86
CA LYS A 450 -30.81 2.49 6.32
C LYS A 450 -30.98 2.36 7.83
N GLY A 451 -31.44 3.43 8.48
CA GLY A 451 -31.69 3.47 9.91
C GLY A 451 -30.46 3.41 10.81
N LYS A 452 -29.26 3.45 10.23
CA LYS A 452 -27.98 3.36 10.94
C LYS A 452 -27.41 4.76 11.24
N VAL A 453 -26.42 4.82 12.13
CA VAL A 453 -25.62 6.00 12.40
C VAL A 453 -24.42 5.98 11.45
N LEU A 454 -24.24 7.03 10.67
CA LEU A 454 -23.14 7.17 9.73
C LEU A 454 -22.17 8.25 10.19
N VAL A 455 -20.88 7.95 10.09
CA VAL A 455 -19.79 8.91 10.31
C VAL A 455 -18.88 8.89 9.09
N PHE A 456 -18.71 10.03 8.43
CA PHE A 456 -17.72 10.23 7.38
C PHE A 456 -16.55 11.01 7.95
N ASP A 457 -15.47 10.30 8.24
CA ASP A 457 -14.22 10.91 8.73
C ASP A 457 -13.41 11.45 7.55
N GLU A 458 -12.79 12.62 7.72
CA GLU A 458 -12.13 13.35 6.62
C GLU A 458 -13.10 13.56 5.43
N ALA A 459 -14.34 14.02 5.70
CA ALA A 459 -15.42 14.11 4.73
C ALA A 459 -15.08 14.97 3.49
N GLN A 460 -14.09 15.88 3.58
CA GLN A 460 -13.59 16.63 2.42
C GLN A 460 -12.96 15.71 1.35
N LYS A 461 -12.45 14.55 1.74
CA LYS A 461 -11.90 13.56 0.79
C LYS A 461 -13.02 12.78 0.07
N LEU A 462 -14.21 12.76 0.64
CA LEU A 462 -15.39 12.16 0.00
C LEU A 462 -15.76 12.88 -1.30
N VAL A 463 -15.50 14.20 -1.42
CA VAL A 463 -15.75 14.94 -2.67
C VAL A 463 -14.93 14.36 -3.83
N LEU A 464 -13.63 14.11 -3.59
CA LEU A 464 -12.76 13.46 -4.58
C LEU A 464 -13.15 12.00 -4.80
N GLY A 465 -13.55 11.30 -3.73
CA GLY A 465 -14.09 9.94 -3.81
C GLY A 465 -15.32 9.85 -4.73
N LEU A 466 -16.23 10.81 -4.62
CA LEU A 466 -17.42 10.93 -5.50
C LEU A 466 -17.03 11.20 -6.95
N GLU A 467 -16.05 12.09 -7.18
CA GLU A 467 -15.57 12.36 -8.52
C GLU A 467 -14.99 11.09 -9.15
N ASN A 468 -14.11 10.38 -8.44
CA ASN A 468 -13.53 9.12 -8.89
C ASN A 468 -14.59 8.03 -9.11
N PHE A 469 -15.56 7.91 -8.20
CA PHE A 469 -16.67 6.97 -8.31
C PHE A 469 -17.57 7.25 -9.53
N SER A 470 -17.68 8.53 -9.90
CA SER A 470 -18.51 8.94 -11.04
C SER A 470 -17.82 8.77 -12.39
N ARG A 471 -16.53 8.47 -12.40
CA ARG A 471 -15.74 8.25 -13.61
C ARG A 471 -15.33 6.79 -13.72
N GLY A 472 -15.37 6.25 -14.94
CA GLY A 472 -14.75 4.97 -15.27
C GLY A 472 -13.82 5.09 -16.45
N GLN A 473 -12.86 4.18 -16.54
CA GLN A 473 -11.98 4.06 -17.68
C GLN A 473 -11.72 2.60 -18.01
N LEU A 474 -11.52 2.33 -19.29
CA LEU A 474 -11.22 1.02 -19.81
C LEU A 474 -10.20 1.15 -20.95
N ASP A 475 -9.07 0.46 -20.83
CA ASP A 475 -8.07 0.40 -21.92
C ASP A 475 -8.59 -0.53 -23.02
N ILE A 476 -9.23 0.05 -24.03
CA ILE A 476 -9.78 -0.70 -25.15
C ILE A 476 -8.67 -1.39 -25.96
N SER A 477 -7.50 -0.76 -26.08
CA SER A 477 -6.38 -1.37 -26.79
C SER A 477 -5.93 -2.68 -26.13
N HIS A 478 -5.87 -2.70 -24.80
CA HIS A 478 -5.58 -3.90 -24.03
C HIS A 478 -6.73 -4.92 -24.12
N GLN A 479 -7.97 -4.48 -23.94
CA GLN A 479 -9.13 -5.38 -24.00
C GLN A 479 -9.26 -6.08 -25.35
N LEU A 480 -9.04 -5.38 -26.47
CA LEU A 480 -9.03 -5.99 -27.80
C LEU A 480 -7.96 -7.10 -27.93
N GLN A 481 -6.78 -6.90 -27.35
CA GLN A 481 -5.73 -7.93 -27.33
C GLN A 481 -6.14 -9.15 -26.49
N VAL A 482 -6.78 -8.92 -25.35
CA VAL A 482 -7.28 -10.01 -24.47
C VAL A 482 -8.38 -10.78 -25.19
N ILE A 483 -9.37 -10.10 -25.77
CA ILE A 483 -10.46 -10.72 -26.52
C ILE A 483 -9.89 -11.58 -27.67
N GLN A 484 -8.91 -11.06 -28.43
CA GLN A 484 -8.31 -11.80 -29.53
C GLN A 484 -7.63 -13.09 -29.03
N LYS A 485 -6.87 -13.03 -27.95
CA LYS A 485 -6.24 -14.22 -27.35
C LYS A 485 -7.26 -15.28 -26.91
N ILE A 486 -8.41 -14.84 -26.39
CA ILE A 486 -9.49 -15.76 -25.98
C ILE A 486 -10.15 -16.37 -27.20
N ILE A 487 -10.41 -15.61 -28.28
CA ILE A 487 -10.96 -16.10 -29.56
C ILE A 487 -10.07 -17.19 -30.16
N ASP A 488 -8.74 -17.04 -30.03
CA ASP A 488 -7.75 -17.97 -30.55
C ASP A 488 -7.61 -19.23 -29.68
N SER A 489 -8.22 -19.25 -28.50
CA SER A 489 -8.23 -20.42 -27.60
C SER A 489 -9.43 -21.34 -27.88
N SER A 490 -9.43 -22.53 -27.24
CA SER A 490 -10.52 -23.51 -27.36
C SER A 490 -11.66 -23.14 -26.42
N ILE A 491 -12.69 -22.44 -26.95
CA ILE A 491 -13.89 -22.04 -26.23
C ILE A 491 -15.16 -22.48 -26.96
N PRO A 492 -16.32 -22.55 -26.29
CA PRO A 492 -17.60 -22.89 -26.91
C PRO A 492 -17.93 -21.95 -28.08
N LEU A 493 -18.48 -22.51 -29.17
CA LEU A 493 -18.75 -21.75 -30.41
C LEU A 493 -19.65 -20.51 -30.20
N LEU A 494 -20.65 -20.62 -29.32
CA LEU A 494 -21.50 -19.48 -28.98
C LEU A 494 -20.73 -18.34 -28.36
N GLN A 495 -19.87 -18.63 -27.37
CA GLN A 495 -19.04 -17.66 -26.70
C GLN A 495 -18.02 -17.02 -27.68
N LYS A 496 -17.45 -17.83 -28.56
CA LYS A 496 -16.55 -17.35 -29.61
C LYS A 496 -17.23 -16.32 -30.53
N ARG A 497 -18.44 -16.61 -31.03
CA ARG A 497 -19.20 -15.67 -31.87
C ARG A 497 -19.60 -14.40 -31.16
N LEU A 498 -19.94 -14.48 -29.87
CA LEU A 498 -20.19 -13.28 -29.04
C LEU A 498 -18.94 -12.41 -28.93
N LEU A 499 -17.79 -13.02 -28.67
CA LEU A 499 -16.50 -12.31 -28.59
C LEU A 499 -16.09 -11.70 -29.94
N GLU A 500 -16.25 -12.42 -31.03
CA GLU A 500 -16.01 -11.91 -32.40
C GLU A 500 -16.87 -10.67 -32.69
N SER A 501 -18.15 -10.71 -32.28
CA SER A 501 -19.07 -9.58 -32.44
C SER A 501 -18.65 -8.39 -31.58
N ILE A 502 -18.30 -8.60 -30.31
CA ILE A 502 -17.83 -7.56 -29.39
C ILE A 502 -16.52 -6.95 -29.91
N PHE A 503 -15.58 -7.78 -30.36
CA PHE A 503 -14.31 -7.35 -30.94
C PHE A 503 -14.54 -6.44 -32.16
N TYR A 504 -15.41 -6.86 -33.07
CA TYR A 504 -15.76 -6.09 -34.25
C TYR A 504 -16.36 -4.73 -33.90
N GLU A 505 -17.39 -4.71 -33.03
CA GLU A 505 -18.06 -3.48 -32.58
C GLU A 505 -17.11 -2.48 -31.93
N LEU A 506 -16.25 -2.95 -31.02
CA LEU A 506 -15.26 -2.10 -30.36
C LEU A 506 -14.15 -1.63 -31.32
N SER A 507 -13.63 -2.51 -32.16
CA SER A 507 -12.61 -2.17 -33.15
C SER A 507 -13.12 -1.14 -34.16
N HIS A 508 -14.36 -1.31 -34.63
CA HIS A 508 -15.01 -0.40 -35.56
C HIS A 508 -15.26 0.98 -34.93
N ALA A 509 -15.71 1.01 -33.67
CA ALA A 509 -15.87 2.26 -32.92
C ALA A 509 -14.54 3.03 -32.76
N VAL A 510 -13.45 2.32 -32.44
CA VAL A 510 -12.11 2.88 -32.36
C VAL A 510 -11.64 3.39 -33.72
N GLU A 511 -11.88 2.66 -34.80
CA GLU A 511 -11.53 3.07 -36.17
C GLU A 511 -12.26 4.37 -36.57
N LEU A 512 -13.56 4.45 -36.32
CA LEU A 512 -14.35 5.66 -36.56
C LEU A 512 -13.86 6.86 -35.75
N PHE A 513 -13.52 6.62 -34.48
CA PHE A 513 -12.92 7.64 -33.63
C PHE A 513 -11.61 8.20 -34.23
N TYR A 514 -10.72 7.35 -34.73
CA TYR A 514 -9.48 7.82 -35.35
C TYR A 514 -9.70 8.52 -36.71
N ARG A 515 -10.72 8.10 -37.47
CA ARG A 515 -11.04 8.74 -38.75
C ARG A 515 -11.66 10.12 -38.59
N HIS A 516 -12.56 10.27 -37.60
CA HIS A 516 -13.38 11.48 -37.44
C HIS A 516 -12.99 12.32 -36.22
N ASN A 517 -12.00 11.88 -35.44
CA ASN A 517 -11.62 12.42 -34.14
C ASN A 517 -12.78 12.51 -33.13
N SER A 518 -13.84 11.73 -33.36
CA SER A 518 -15.05 11.61 -32.51
C SER A 518 -15.77 10.32 -32.82
N PHE A 519 -16.51 9.78 -31.83
CA PHE A 519 -17.43 8.68 -32.00
C PHE A 519 -18.69 8.97 -31.18
N GLU A 520 -19.86 8.77 -31.78
CA GLU A 520 -21.14 8.97 -31.11
C GLU A 520 -21.63 7.65 -30.49
N PHE A 521 -21.71 7.62 -29.18
CA PHE A 521 -22.19 6.47 -28.41
C PHE A 521 -23.73 6.49 -28.36
N SER A 522 -24.40 5.97 -29.42
CA SER A 522 -25.86 5.91 -29.43
C SER A 522 -26.39 4.93 -28.38
N GLU A 523 -27.54 5.23 -27.78
CA GLU A 523 -28.19 4.34 -26.80
C GLU A 523 -28.42 2.93 -27.32
N THR A 524 -28.80 2.80 -28.60
CA THR A 524 -29.05 1.51 -29.26
C THR A 524 -27.75 0.70 -29.37
N TRP A 525 -26.64 1.32 -29.73
CA TRP A 525 -25.34 0.67 -29.81
C TRP A 525 -24.86 0.22 -28.42
N LEU A 526 -24.94 1.11 -27.42
CA LEU A 526 -24.56 0.80 -26.04
C LEU A 526 -25.40 -0.35 -25.47
N LYS A 527 -26.72 -0.35 -25.69
CA LYS A 527 -27.61 -1.41 -25.20
C LYS A 527 -27.27 -2.76 -25.82
N ARG A 528 -27.03 -2.79 -27.14
CA ARG A 528 -26.61 -4.01 -27.84
C ARG A 528 -25.29 -4.55 -27.32
N LEU A 529 -24.27 -3.68 -27.21
CA LEU A 529 -22.95 -4.06 -26.71
C LEU A 529 -23.02 -4.57 -25.26
N LYS A 530 -23.73 -3.87 -24.36
CA LYS A 530 -23.93 -4.30 -22.97
C LYS A 530 -24.60 -5.66 -22.88
N ASN A 531 -25.62 -5.91 -23.66
CA ASN A 531 -26.30 -7.21 -23.69
C ASN A 531 -25.36 -8.34 -24.13
N SER A 532 -24.54 -8.08 -25.15
CA SER A 532 -23.55 -9.06 -25.63
C SER A 532 -22.46 -9.34 -24.58
N ILE A 533 -21.99 -8.31 -23.88
CA ILE A 533 -20.98 -8.44 -22.82
C ILE A 533 -21.57 -9.18 -21.60
N ASN A 534 -22.81 -8.88 -21.21
CA ASN A 534 -23.47 -9.56 -20.09
C ASN A 534 -23.79 -11.04 -20.37
N ALA A 535 -23.85 -11.44 -21.63
CA ALA A 535 -24.04 -12.83 -22.03
C ALA A 535 -22.74 -13.64 -22.10
N LEU A 536 -21.59 -13.01 -21.80
CA LEU A 536 -20.30 -13.69 -21.78
C LEU A 536 -20.14 -14.51 -20.50
N GLU A 537 -19.81 -15.78 -20.67
CA GLU A 537 -19.44 -16.71 -19.58
C GLU A 537 -17.94 -17.06 -19.61
N VAL A 538 -17.11 -16.15 -20.11
CA VAL A 538 -15.68 -16.36 -20.33
C VAL A 538 -14.87 -15.65 -19.24
N VAL A 539 -13.88 -16.34 -18.70
CA VAL A 539 -12.96 -15.80 -17.68
C VAL A 539 -11.91 -14.88 -18.32
N GLY A 540 -11.57 -13.78 -17.64
CA GLY A 540 -10.49 -12.87 -18.05
C GLY A 540 -10.95 -11.58 -18.73
N LEU A 541 -12.25 -11.28 -18.71
CA LEU A 541 -12.84 -10.02 -19.22
C LEU A 541 -13.55 -9.21 -18.12
N ASP A 542 -13.16 -9.41 -16.87
CA ASP A 542 -13.79 -8.79 -15.69
C ASP A 542 -13.80 -7.26 -15.76
N GLU A 543 -12.74 -6.63 -16.26
CA GLU A 543 -12.67 -5.17 -16.43
C GLU A 543 -13.69 -4.69 -17.46
N LEU A 544 -13.83 -5.38 -18.60
CA LEU A 544 -14.79 -5.07 -19.63
C LEU A 544 -16.22 -5.20 -19.09
N GLN A 545 -16.52 -6.30 -18.41
CA GLN A 545 -17.82 -6.56 -17.81
C GLN A 545 -18.14 -5.52 -16.73
N THR A 546 -17.23 -5.27 -15.80
CA THR A 546 -17.39 -4.26 -14.73
C THR A 546 -17.66 -2.86 -15.29
N PHE A 547 -16.92 -2.45 -16.34
CA PHE A 547 -17.10 -1.14 -16.93
C PHE A 547 -18.49 -0.97 -17.57
N PHE A 548 -18.97 -1.98 -18.27
CA PHE A 548 -20.25 -1.91 -18.96
C PHE A 548 -21.47 -2.23 -18.09
N THR A 549 -21.29 -2.89 -16.94
CA THR A 549 -22.35 -3.02 -15.91
C THR A 549 -22.55 -1.73 -15.14
N ALA A 550 -21.53 -0.88 -15.05
CA ALA A 550 -21.66 0.43 -14.41
C ALA A 550 -22.67 1.34 -15.12
N THR A 551 -23.42 2.11 -14.34
CA THR A 551 -24.49 3.01 -14.84
C THR A 551 -23.94 4.37 -15.28
N TYR A 552 -23.07 4.39 -16.28
CA TYR A 552 -22.61 5.65 -16.88
C TYR A 552 -23.66 6.18 -17.86
N THR A 553 -23.77 7.52 -17.91
CA THR A 553 -24.68 8.25 -18.80
C THR A 553 -23.98 8.85 -20.00
N ASN A 554 -22.67 9.09 -19.88
CA ASN A 554 -21.83 9.64 -20.93
C ASN A 554 -20.63 8.75 -21.20
N TYR A 555 -20.28 8.59 -22.48
CA TYR A 555 -19.12 7.83 -22.93
C TYR A 555 -18.32 8.64 -23.95
N TRP A 556 -16.98 8.50 -23.94
CA TRP A 556 -16.08 9.10 -24.94
C TRP A 556 -14.76 8.33 -25.01
N PHE A 557 -14.09 8.45 -26.15
CA PHE A 557 -12.72 7.95 -26.29
C PHE A 557 -11.70 9.03 -26.01
N GLU A 558 -10.59 8.65 -25.41
CA GLU A 558 -9.37 9.42 -25.25
C GLU A 558 -8.18 8.62 -25.75
N THR A 559 -7.13 9.33 -26.20
CA THR A 559 -5.85 8.71 -26.56
C THR A 559 -4.82 9.05 -25.50
N ASP A 560 -4.14 8.05 -24.97
CA ASP A 560 -2.98 8.21 -24.12
C ASP A 560 -1.72 7.69 -24.81
N LYS A 561 -0.54 8.16 -24.41
CA LYS A 561 0.76 7.69 -24.89
C LYS A 561 1.54 7.10 -23.73
N VAL A 562 1.79 5.81 -23.78
CA VAL A 562 2.63 5.11 -22.81
C VAL A 562 3.75 4.41 -23.56
N ASN A 563 5.01 4.74 -23.24
CA ASN A 563 6.20 4.16 -23.88
C ASN A 563 6.13 4.20 -25.43
N GLU A 564 5.81 5.38 -25.99
CA GLU A 564 5.65 5.63 -27.45
C GLU A 564 4.45 4.92 -28.12
N LYS A 565 3.75 4.02 -27.42
CA LYS A 565 2.53 3.40 -27.95
C LYS A 565 1.31 4.26 -27.66
N ARG A 566 0.47 4.45 -28.68
CA ARG A 566 -0.84 5.07 -28.51
C ARG A 566 -1.81 4.03 -27.93
N LEU A 567 -2.42 4.37 -26.80
CA LEU A 567 -3.49 3.60 -26.19
C LEU A 567 -4.82 4.33 -26.39
N THR A 568 -5.87 3.58 -26.69
CA THR A 568 -7.24 4.10 -26.75
C THR A 568 -7.95 3.74 -25.45
N ILE A 569 -8.33 4.76 -24.72
CA ILE A 569 -9.05 4.63 -23.44
C ILE A 569 -10.52 5.00 -23.66
N LEU A 570 -11.42 4.10 -23.31
CA LEU A 570 -12.85 4.39 -23.21
C LEU A 570 -13.12 4.97 -21.83
N ARG A 571 -13.74 6.14 -21.77
CA ARG A 571 -14.16 6.80 -20.55
C ARG A 571 -15.66 6.72 -20.39
N GLY A 572 -16.10 6.58 -19.13
CA GLY A 572 -17.52 6.67 -18.74
C GLY A 572 -17.71 7.67 -17.62
N ALA A 573 -18.83 8.38 -17.57
CA ALA A 573 -19.16 9.29 -16.48
C ALA A 573 -20.67 9.32 -16.17
N ARG A 574 -20.97 9.62 -14.89
CA ARG A 574 -22.33 9.91 -14.38
C ARG A 574 -22.51 11.41 -14.23
N GLU A 575 -23.74 11.88 -14.39
CA GLU A 575 -24.03 13.34 -14.29
C GLU A 575 -24.40 13.81 -12.89
N ASP A 576 -24.79 12.91 -11.98
CA ASP A 576 -25.40 13.26 -10.68
C ASP A 576 -24.49 13.08 -9.47
N PHE A 577 -23.19 12.90 -9.68
CA PHE A 577 -22.20 12.65 -8.61
C PHE A 577 -22.09 13.77 -7.57
N LEU A 578 -22.42 15.01 -7.92
CA LEU A 578 -22.41 16.14 -6.99
C LEU A 578 -23.54 16.12 -5.95
N LYS A 579 -24.44 15.17 -6.02
CA LYS A 579 -25.59 15.07 -5.11
C LYS A 579 -25.42 13.86 -4.20
N PHE A 580 -24.45 13.93 -3.30
CA PHE A 580 -24.14 12.82 -2.38
C PHE A 580 -25.35 12.36 -1.57
N SER A 581 -26.26 13.28 -1.20
CA SER A 581 -27.47 12.92 -0.48
C SER A 581 -28.36 11.90 -1.21
N LYS A 582 -28.27 11.82 -2.54
CA LYS A 582 -29.00 10.79 -3.32
C LYS A 582 -28.50 9.37 -3.09
N PHE A 583 -27.24 9.22 -2.65
CA PHE A 583 -26.67 7.94 -2.26
C PHE A 583 -27.02 7.54 -0.83
N LEU A 584 -27.49 8.50 -0.02
CA LEU A 584 -27.84 8.22 1.37
C LEU A 584 -29.31 7.78 1.48
N PRO A 585 -29.57 6.58 2.01
CA PRO A 585 -30.91 6.20 2.43
C PRO A 585 -31.29 7.01 3.70
N PRO A 586 -32.54 6.96 4.15
CA PRO A 586 -32.91 7.49 5.45
C PRO A 586 -32.08 6.86 6.57
N THR A 587 -31.26 7.68 7.22
CA THR A 587 -30.36 7.26 8.32
C THR A 587 -30.90 7.69 9.68
N LYS A 588 -30.44 7.08 10.76
CA LYS A 588 -30.74 7.58 12.12
C LYS A 588 -30.05 8.91 12.36
N LYS A 589 -28.77 8.99 11.99
CA LYS A 589 -27.94 10.19 12.10
C LYS A 589 -26.78 10.12 11.13
N THR A 590 -26.39 11.26 10.58
CA THR A 590 -25.20 11.37 9.74
C THR A 590 -24.29 12.49 10.23
N TYR A 591 -23.01 12.16 10.47
CA TYR A 591 -21.94 13.08 10.81
C TYR A 591 -20.94 13.19 9.65
N MET A 592 -20.60 14.42 9.28
CA MET A 592 -19.57 14.79 8.32
C MET A 592 -18.43 15.48 9.05
N ILE A 593 -17.34 14.77 9.33
CA ILE A 593 -16.21 15.28 10.11
C ILE A 593 -15.10 15.69 9.16
N SER A 594 -14.63 16.92 9.25
CA SER A 594 -13.61 17.47 8.37
C SER A 594 -12.70 18.46 9.10
N ALA A 595 -11.46 18.56 8.67
CA ALA A 595 -10.56 19.62 9.12
C ALA A 595 -10.95 21.00 8.55
N THR A 596 -11.76 21.04 7.49
CA THR A 596 -12.19 22.27 6.82
C THR A 596 -13.62 22.10 6.33
N LEU A 597 -14.55 22.89 6.83
CA LEU A 597 -15.93 22.94 6.35
C LEU A 597 -16.16 24.09 5.37
N GLN A 598 -15.61 25.26 5.63
CA GLN A 598 -15.67 26.38 4.70
C GLN A 598 -14.48 26.36 3.77
N ILE A 599 -14.72 25.94 2.53
CA ILE A 599 -13.68 25.73 1.51
C ILE A 599 -13.25 27.07 0.90
N SER A 600 -14.23 27.94 0.58
CA SER A 600 -14.01 29.30 0.09
C SER A 600 -14.98 30.24 0.79
N PRO A 601 -14.86 31.59 0.64
CA PRO A 601 -15.72 32.52 1.32
C PRO A 601 -17.22 32.28 1.13
N LYS A 602 -17.62 31.69 0.00
CA LYS A 602 -19.03 31.47 -0.36
C LYS A 602 -19.41 29.98 -0.46
N VAL A 603 -18.45 29.04 -0.41
CA VAL A 603 -18.69 27.62 -0.67
C VAL A 603 -18.27 26.80 0.53
N TYR A 604 -19.20 26.03 1.05
CA TYR A 604 -18.99 25.07 2.13
C TYR A 604 -18.86 23.65 1.59
N LEU A 605 -18.33 22.75 2.39
CA LEU A 605 -18.22 21.33 2.06
C LEU A 605 -19.58 20.70 1.72
N SER A 606 -20.64 21.13 2.42
CA SER A 606 -22.02 20.73 2.15
C SER A 606 -22.50 21.10 0.74
N ASP A 607 -22.04 22.24 0.19
CA ASP A 607 -22.39 22.68 -1.15
C ASP A 607 -21.71 21.81 -2.22
N LEU A 608 -20.43 21.43 -1.99
CA LEU A 608 -19.69 20.53 -2.88
C LEU A 608 -20.23 19.10 -2.87
N LEU A 609 -20.64 18.60 -1.70
CA LEU A 609 -21.29 17.29 -1.59
C LEU A 609 -22.73 17.29 -2.12
N GLY A 610 -23.42 18.41 -1.98
CA GLY A 610 -24.74 18.70 -2.56
C GLY A 610 -25.91 17.89 -1.99
N GLY A 611 -27.12 18.50 -2.05
CA GLY A 611 -28.39 17.82 -1.89
C GLY A 611 -28.86 17.56 -0.46
N PHE A 612 -28.30 18.17 0.57
CA PHE A 612 -28.78 18.03 1.95
C PHE A 612 -29.98 18.94 2.21
N SER A 613 -31.07 18.37 2.76
CA SER A 613 -32.29 19.09 3.08
C SER A 613 -32.20 19.91 4.38
N SER A 614 -31.41 19.40 5.34
CA SER A 614 -31.20 20.05 6.64
C SER A 614 -29.80 19.75 7.15
N ILE A 615 -29.04 20.81 7.49
CA ILE A 615 -27.68 20.72 8.01
C ILE A 615 -27.52 21.45 9.32
N SER A 616 -26.69 20.94 10.20
CA SER A 616 -26.14 21.60 11.36
C SER A 616 -24.64 21.72 11.18
N THR A 617 -24.02 22.81 11.57
CA THR A 617 -22.58 23.07 11.42
C THR A 617 -21.99 23.53 12.72
N GLU A 618 -21.04 22.78 13.25
CA GLU A 618 -20.33 23.10 14.46
C GLU A 618 -18.83 23.20 14.21
N LYS A 619 -18.17 24.13 14.90
CA LYS A 619 -16.74 24.39 14.75
C LYS A 619 -16.05 24.39 16.10
N ILE A 620 -14.95 23.68 16.20
CA ILE A 620 -14.05 23.82 17.36
C ILE A 620 -13.07 24.96 17.09
N ALA A 621 -12.78 25.72 18.12
CA ALA A 621 -11.85 26.82 18.01
C ALA A 621 -10.55 26.43 17.32
N HIS A 622 -10.23 27.15 16.25
CA HIS A 622 -9.12 26.87 15.34
C HIS A 622 -7.93 27.78 15.63
N GLU A 623 -6.76 27.20 15.73
CA GLU A 623 -5.50 27.91 15.79
C GLU A 623 -4.73 27.70 14.49
N LYS A 624 -4.07 28.73 13.99
CA LYS A 624 -3.20 28.59 12.82
C LYS A 624 -2.06 27.64 13.15
N ASN A 625 -1.69 26.82 12.17
CA ASN A 625 -0.57 25.89 12.31
C ASN A 625 0.74 26.68 12.42
N ALA A 626 1.27 26.84 13.62
CA ALA A 626 2.52 27.56 13.88
C ALA A 626 3.76 26.85 13.28
N ASN A 627 3.66 25.54 13.02
CA ASN A 627 4.76 24.74 12.49
C ASN A 627 4.77 24.68 10.96
N GLN A 628 3.85 25.42 10.30
CA GLN A 628 3.82 25.50 8.85
C GLN A 628 3.57 26.94 8.40
N LYS A 629 4.42 27.43 7.52
CA LYS A 629 4.30 28.75 6.92
C LYS A 629 4.36 28.67 5.40
N VAL A 630 3.55 29.48 4.74
CA VAL A 630 3.41 29.50 3.27
C VAL A 630 3.97 30.80 2.72
N TRP A 631 4.88 30.69 1.76
CA TRP A 631 5.39 31.83 0.99
C TRP A 631 4.92 31.77 -0.46
N ILE A 632 4.65 32.90 -1.04
CA ILE A 632 4.32 33.06 -2.45
C ILE A 632 5.45 33.83 -3.09
N ASP A 633 6.11 33.22 -4.08
CA ASP A 633 7.18 33.87 -4.85
C ASP A 633 6.58 34.90 -5.83
N THR A 634 6.74 36.19 -5.48
CA THR A 634 6.29 37.29 -6.34
C THR A 634 7.23 37.61 -7.51
N SER A 635 8.41 36.97 -7.53
CA SER A 635 9.38 37.14 -8.63
C SER A 635 9.23 36.11 -9.74
N MET A 636 8.32 35.13 -9.59
CA MET A 636 8.00 34.18 -10.65
C MET A 636 7.34 34.90 -11.82
N PRO A 637 7.86 34.76 -13.06
CA PRO A 637 7.23 35.32 -14.25
C PRO A 637 5.78 34.85 -14.40
N ASN A 638 4.98 35.61 -15.16
CA ASN A 638 3.62 35.18 -15.43
C ASN A 638 3.62 33.84 -16.19
N ILE A 639 3.19 32.78 -15.55
CA ILE A 639 3.22 31.41 -16.06
C ILE A 639 2.36 31.22 -17.34
N LEU A 640 1.45 32.16 -17.64
CA LEU A 640 0.62 32.10 -18.85
C LEU A 640 1.36 32.61 -20.10
N ASP A 641 2.44 33.35 -19.90
CA ASP A 641 3.24 33.95 -20.97
C ASP A 641 4.50 33.14 -21.31
N LEU A 642 4.77 32.08 -20.54
CA LEU A 642 5.92 31.22 -20.70
C LEU A 642 5.63 30.02 -21.60
N SER A 643 6.60 29.63 -22.43
CA SER A 643 6.56 28.33 -23.09
C SER A 643 6.75 27.21 -22.06
N PRO A 644 6.36 25.96 -22.35
CA PRO A 644 6.58 24.82 -21.43
C PRO A 644 8.06 24.68 -21.01
N GLU A 645 9.00 24.91 -21.93
CA GLU A 645 10.44 24.84 -21.68
C GLU A 645 10.92 25.96 -20.78
N GLN A 646 10.48 27.20 -21.04
CA GLN A 646 10.78 28.37 -20.20
C GLN A 646 10.21 28.21 -18.78
N TYR A 647 9.01 27.65 -18.66
CA TYR A 647 8.39 27.40 -17.39
C TYR A 647 9.15 26.33 -16.59
N ALA A 648 9.56 25.24 -17.22
CA ALA A 648 10.39 24.20 -16.62
C ALA A 648 11.76 24.75 -16.16
N TYR A 649 12.38 25.59 -16.98
CA TYR A 649 13.64 26.27 -16.65
C TYR A 649 13.50 27.18 -15.41
N GLU A 650 12.45 28.00 -15.34
CA GLU A 650 12.21 28.90 -14.20
C GLU A 650 11.94 28.12 -12.90
N ILE A 651 11.28 26.96 -12.98
CA ILE A 651 11.14 26.06 -11.82
C ILE A 651 12.51 25.52 -11.41
N ALA A 652 13.26 24.92 -12.34
CA ALA A 652 14.56 24.31 -12.06
C ALA A 652 15.54 25.32 -11.41
N LYS A 653 15.55 26.58 -11.91
CA LYS A 653 16.36 27.67 -11.35
C LYS A 653 16.02 27.93 -9.89
N ARG A 654 14.73 28.01 -9.55
CA ARG A 654 14.29 28.21 -8.16
C ARG A 654 14.61 27.03 -7.27
N LEU A 655 14.52 25.81 -7.81
CA LEU A 655 14.93 24.61 -7.08
C LEU A 655 16.42 24.62 -6.77
N GLN A 656 17.27 25.07 -7.71
CA GLN A 656 18.70 25.27 -7.47
C GLN A 656 18.94 26.23 -6.30
N ASP A 657 18.23 27.36 -6.26
CA ASP A 657 18.32 28.31 -5.16
C ASP A 657 17.82 27.69 -3.82
N ILE A 658 16.69 26.97 -3.82
CA ILE A 658 16.12 26.32 -2.65
C ILE A 658 17.06 25.24 -2.09
N MET A 659 17.75 24.50 -2.93
CA MET A 659 18.68 23.45 -2.51
C MET A 659 19.89 23.99 -1.72
N THR A 660 20.17 25.30 -1.78
CA THR A 660 21.18 25.94 -0.93
C THR A 660 20.84 25.84 0.55
N LEU A 661 19.56 25.65 0.90
CA LEU A 661 19.10 25.47 2.27
C LEU A 661 19.40 24.07 2.84
N LYS A 662 19.85 23.14 2.00
CA LYS A 662 20.23 21.76 2.37
C LYS A 662 19.13 20.99 3.14
N GLN A 663 17.88 21.35 2.96
CA GLN A 663 16.74 20.68 3.57
C GLN A 663 16.05 19.72 2.60
N PRO A 664 15.46 18.62 3.10
CA PRO A 664 14.61 17.76 2.27
C PRO A 664 13.52 18.58 1.59
N THR A 665 13.39 18.43 0.27
CA THR A 665 12.49 19.25 -0.55
C THR A 665 11.60 18.35 -1.40
N LEU A 666 10.28 18.49 -1.23
CA LEU A 666 9.24 17.87 -2.06
C LEU A 666 8.74 18.89 -3.08
N VAL A 667 8.74 18.52 -4.36
CA VAL A 667 8.21 19.37 -5.43
C VAL A 667 6.96 18.75 -6.01
N LEU A 668 5.84 19.45 -5.88
CA LEU A 668 4.54 19.05 -6.42
C LEU A 668 4.31 19.71 -7.78
N LEU A 669 4.24 18.87 -8.82
CA LEU A 669 3.93 19.32 -10.17
C LEU A 669 2.54 18.81 -10.60
N THR A 670 1.92 19.52 -11.54
CA THR A 670 0.58 19.18 -12.07
C THR A 670 0.64 18.43 -13.40
N SER A 671 1.84 18.28 -13.99
CA SER A 671 2.07 17.62 -15.28
C SER A 671 3.32 16.75 -15.25
N LYS A 672 3.23 15.52 -15.74
CA LYS A 672 4.38 14.62 -15.92
C LYS A 672 5.38 15.19 -16.92
N GLN A 673 4.90 15.79 -18.01
CA GLN A 673 5.75 16.41 -19.02
C GLN A 673 6.62 17.51 -18.41
N THR A 674 6.02 18.44 -17.65
CA THR A 674 6.78 19.48 -16.94
C THR A 674 7.75 18.89 -15.94
N MET A 675 7.37 17.84 -15.23
CA MET A 675 8.22 17.17 -14.26
C MET A 675 9.49 16.59 -14.91
N PHE A 676 9.36 15.93 -16.04
CA PHE A 676 10.51 15.38 -16.77
C PHE A 676 11.40 16.50 -17.34
N MET A 677 10.83 17.57 -17.88
CA MET A 677 11.61 18.74 -18.35
C MET A 677 12.41 19.39 -17.21
N VAL A 678 11.80 19.54 -16.03
CA VAL A 678 12.50 20.03 -14.83
C VAL A 678 13.63 19.09 -14.43
N SER A 679 13.36 17.77 -14.39
CA SER A 679 14.37 16.76 -14.10
C SER A 679 15.55 16.82 -15.07
N ASP A 680 15.31 17.02 -16.37
CA ASP A 680 16.35 17.10 -17.39
C ASP A 680 17.23 18.36 -17.22
N TYR A 681 16.67 19.49 -16.76
CA TYR A 681 17.48 20.66 -16.38
C TYR A 681 18.32 20.39 -15.14
N LEU A 682 17.77 19.73 -14.11
CA LEU A 682 18.50 19.38 -12.89
C LEU A 682 19.65 18.40 -13.18
N ASP A 683 19.43 17.42 -14.09
CA ASP A 683 20.49 16.50 -14.55
C ASP A 683 21.63 17.26 -15.24
N LYS A 684 21.29 18.21 -16.13
CA LYS A 684 22.27 19.06 -16.82
C LYS A 684 23.11 19.93 -15.86
N TRP A 685 22.54 20.27 -14.70
CA TRP A 685 23.20 21.05 -13.66
C TRP A 685 23.83 20.18 -12.55
N GLU A 686 23.85 18.86 -12.77
CA GLU A 686 24.41 17.87 -11.83
C GLU A 686 23.78 17.94 -10.42
N ILE A 687 22.51 18.35 -10.33
CA ILE A 687 21.77 18.41 -9.06
C ILE A 687 21.15 17.04 -8.79
N LYS A 688 21.62 16.37 -7.73
CA LYS A 688 21.09 15.06 -7.34
C LYS A 688 19.64 15.16 -6.91
N HIS A 689 18.74 14.41 -7.58
CA HIS A 689 17.31 14.41 -7.29
C HIS A 689 16.69 13.05 -7.59
N LEU A 690 15.45 12.84 -7.10
CA LEU A 690 14.61 11.70 -7.38
C LEU A 690 13.35 12.17 -8.12
N THR A 691 13.00 11.53 -9.22
CA THR A 691 11.83 11.85 -10.04
C THR A 691 10.93 10.66 -10.17
N GLN A 692 9.65 10.83 -9.85
CA GLN A 692 8.63 9.81 -10.06
C GLN A 692 8.62 9.34 -11.51
N ASP A 693 8.45 8.05 -11.73
CA ASP A 693 8.38 7.34 -13.01
C ASP A 693 9.70 7.35 -13.82
N LYS A 694 10.70 8.17 -13.47
CA LYS A 694 12.06 8.15 -14.04
C LYS A 694 13.00 7.29 -13.18
N ASN A 695 12.94 7.47 -11.84
CA ASN A 695 13.78 6.73 -10.88
C ASN A 695 13.01 5.61 -10.17
N GLY A 696 11.77 5.36 -10.55
CA GLY A 696 10.88 4.33 -10.01
C GLY A 696 9.46 4.83 -9.74
N LEU A 697 8.56 3.90 -9.38
CA LEU A 697 7.19 4.23 -9.01
C LEU A 697 7.15 5.11 -7.75
N ALA A 698 6.07 5.87 -7.57
CA ALA A 698 5.90 6.85 -6.48
C ALA A 698 6.29 6.31 -5.09
N TYR A 699 5.86 5.09 -4.76
CA TYR A 699 6.19 4.44 -3.48
C TYR A 699 7.70 4.20 -3.32
N ASN A 700 8.36 3.67 -4.36
CA ASN A 700 9.79 3.37 -4.32
C ASN A 700 10.64 4.63 -4.22
N VAL A 701 10.28 5.66 -5.00
CA VAL A 701 10.99 6.94 -5.00
C VAL A 701 10.84 7.64 -3.65
N LYS A 702 9.65 7.61 -3.05
CA LYS A 702 9.40 8.12 -1.70
C LYS A 702 10.27 7.43 -0.65
N LYS A 703 10.35 6.09 -0.70
CA LYS A 703 11.16 5.30 0.24
C LYS A 703 12.65 5.63 0.15
N ARG A 704 13.16 5.85 -1.08
CA ARG A 704 14.55 6.29 -1.32
C ARG A 704 14.77 7.70 -0.77
N PHE A 705 13.80 8.61 -0.95
CA PHE A 705 13.82 9.95 -0.37
C PHE A 705 13.83 9.91 1.15
N ASP A 706 12.98 9.12 1.79
CA ASP A 706 12.91 8.97 3.24
C ASP A 706 14.23 8.44 3.85
N ARG A 707 14.97 7.60 3.11
CA ARG A 707 16.30 7.10 3.49
C ARG A 707 17.44 8.13 3.33
N GLY A 708 17.15 9.29 2.73
CA GLY A 708 18.16 10.32 2.52
C GLY A 708 19.04 10.12 1.29
N GLU A 709 18.65 9.27 0.34
CA GLU A 709 19.41 9.07 -0.90
C GLU A 709 19.53 10.37 -1.73
N SER A 710 18.51 11.21 -1.66
CA SER A 710 18.50 12.57 -2.19
C SER A 710 17.67 13.49 -1.31
N ASN A 711 18.03 14.76 -1.29
CA ASN A 711 17.24 15.80 -0.62
C ASN A 711 16.20 16.46 -1.54
N LEU A 712 16.08 16.06 -2.80
CA LEU A 712 15.11 16.63 -3.75
C LEU A 712 14.27 15.52 -4.37
N LEU A 713 12.94 15.65 -4.26
CA LEU A 713 11.96 14.72 -4.81
C LEU A 713 10.93 15.46 -5.67
N LEU A 714 10.80 15.07 -6.93
CA LEU A 714 9.79 15.58 -7.86
C LEU A 714 8.66 14.56 -8.01
N GLY A 715 7.41 15.01 -7.84
CA GLY A 715 6.25 14.14 -7.95
C GLY A 715 5.00 14.81 -8.50
N THR A 716 4.08 14.00 -9.03
CA THR A 716 2.75 14.41 -9.53
C THR A 716 1.67 13.47 -8.97
N GLY A 717 0.39 13.73 -9.24
CA GLY A 717 -0.73 12.83 -8.97
C GLY A 717 -0.73 12.27 -7.55
N SER A 718 -0.22 11.05 -7.35
CA SER A 718 -0.20 10.37 -6.05
C SER A 718 0.51 11.16 -4.94
N PHE A 719 1.46 12.02 -5.28
CA PHE A 719 2.10 12.90 -4.32
C PHE A 719 1.20 14.08 -3.88
N TRP A 720 0.18 14.42 -4.65
CA TRP A 720 -0.84 15.38 -4.25
C TRP A 720 -1.87 14.79 -3.26
N GLU A 721 -2.16 13.47 -3.32
CA GLU A 721 -3.33 12.90 -2.64
C GLU A 721 -3.06 11.68 -1.75
N GLY A 722 -1.93 10.98 -1.88
CA GLY A 722 -1.77 9.64 -1.32
C GLY A 722 -0.54 9.36 -0.44
N VAL A 723 0.38 10.31 -0.28
CA VAL A 723 1.68 10.06 0.35
C VAL A 723 1.95 11.03 1.51
N ASP A 724 2.21 10.51 2.72
CA ASP A 724 2.56 11.31 3.90
C ASP A 724 4.08 11.28 4.17
N PHE A 725 4.65 12.42 4.62
CA PHE A 725 6.08 12.59 4.89
C PHE A 725 6.35 12.68 6.41
N VAL A 726 6.16 11.58 7.12
CA VAL A 726 6.25 11.52 8.59
C VAL A 726 7.68 11.44 9.10
N HIS A 727 8.62 10.93 8.28
CA HIS A 727 9.99 10.60 8.72
C HIS A 727 10.98 11.77 8.67
N ARG A 728 10.54 12.98 8.27
CA ARG A 728 11.38 14.17 8.18
C ARG A 728 10.89 15.23 9.16
N ASP A 729 11.75 15.67 10.07
CA ASP A 729 11.42 16.69 11.06
C ASP A 729 11.28 18.08 10.45
N ARG A 730 12.02 18.33 9.36
CA ARG A 730 12.00 19.55 8.58
C ARG A 730 11.83 19.22 7.12
N LEU A 731 10.92 19.92 6.45
CA LEU A 731 10.63 19.70 5.04
C LEU A 731 10.32 21.02 4.34
N ILE A 732 10.82 21.17 3.13
CA ILE A 732 10.39 22.20 2.19
C ILE A 732 9.39 21.58 1.20
N GLU A 733 8.24 22.22 1.01
CA GLU A 733 7.26 21.84 -0.01
C GLU A 733 7.16 22.93 -1.07
N VAL A 734 7.38 22.54 -2.33
CA VAL A 734 7.32 23.46 -3.48
C VAL A 734 6.10 23.11 -4.32
N ILE A 735 5.13 24.03 -4.39
CA ILE A 735 3.97 23.92 -5.26
C ILE A 735 4.25 24.76 -6.51
N THR A 736 4.47 24.09 -7.63
CA THR A 736 4.88 24.76 -8.87
C THR A 736 3.72 25.45 -9.57
N ARG A 737 2.51 24.89 -9.48
CA ARG A 737 1.31 25.38 -10.16
C ARG A 737 0.04 25.05 -9.36
N LEU A 738 -0.94 25.96 -9.41
CA LEU A 738 -2.26 25.71 -8.82
C LEU A 738 -2.93 24.51 -9.51
N PRO A 739 -3.48 23.55 -8.72
CA PRO A 739 -4.02 22.29 -9.25
C PRO A 739 -5.46 22.45 -9.81
N PHE A 740 -5.63 23.39 -10.75
CA PHE A 740 -6.87 23.48 -11.52
C PHE A 740 -7.01 22.31 -12.48
N ASP A 741 -8.23 21.81 -12.63
CA ASP A 741 -8.55 20.81 -13.62
C ASP A 741 -8.40 21.38 -15.04
N THR A 742 -8.06 20.51 -15.98
CA THR A 742 -7.84 20.92 -17.37
C THR A 742 -9.19 21.24 -18.05
N PRO A 743 -9.42 22.45 -18.56
CA PRO A 743 -10.69 22.79 -19.23
C PRO A 743 -10.99 21.94 -20.47
N LYS A 744 -9.95 21.29 -21.04
CA LYS A 744 -10.07 20.39 -22.20
C LYS A 744 -10.55 18.98 -21.81
N ASP A 745 -10.55 18.63 -20.53
CA ASP A 745 -11.08 17.35 -20.04
C ASP A 745 -12.59 17.29 -20.33
N TYR A 746 -13.00 16.28 -21.05
CA TYR A 746 -14.40 16.11 -21.48
C TYR A 746 -15.37 16.01 -20.29
N PHE A 747 -14.97 15.34 -19.21
CA PHE A 747 -15.74 15.25 -17.97
C PHE A 747 -15.96 16.64 -17.36
N ILE A 748 -14.90 17.45 -17.27
CA ILE A 748 -14.98 18.83 -16.76
C ILE A 748 -15.90 19.69 -17.62
N GLN A 749 -15.90 19.52 -18.95
CA GLN A 749 -16.82 20.21 -19.85
C GLN A 749 -18.27 19.81 -19.57
N LYS A 750 -18.55 18.51 -19.43
CA LYS A 750 -19.91 18.02 -19.11
C LYS A 750 -20.38 18.49 -17.74
N LEU A 751 -19.51 18.45 -16.75
CA LEU A 751 -19.80 18.96 -15.41
C LEU A 751 -20.09 20.46 -15.44
N SER A 752 -19.30 21.25 -16.18
CA SER A 752 -19.55 22.69 -16.38
C SER A 752 -20.91 22.94 -16.99
N GLN A 753 -21.30 22.18 -18.02
CA GLN A 753 -22.62 22.28 -18.65
C GLN A 753 -23.75 21.92 -17.67
N SER A 754 -23.58 20.89 -16.87
CA SER A 754 -24.56 20.47 -15.84
C SER A 754 -24.76 21.54 -14.79
N LEU A 755 -23.66 22.10 -14.24
CA LEU A 755 -23.73 23.17 -13.24
C LEU A 755 -24.34 24.46 -13.81
N THR A 756 -24.05 24.81 -15.06
CA THR A 756 -24.65 25.97 -15.73
C THR A 756 -26.18 25.80 -15.87
N LYS A 757 -26.67 24.59 -16.18
CA LYS A 757 -28.12 24.28 -16.21
C LYS A 757 -28.77 24.45 -14.84
N GLU A 758 -28.02 24.23 -13.74
CA GLU A 758 -28.48 24.47 -12.36
C GLU A 758 -28.35 25.96 -11.93
N GLY A 759 -27.91 26.86 -12.82
CA GLY A 759 -27.69 28.27 -12.53
C GLY A 759 -26.44 28.57 -11.71
N LYS A 760 -25.51 27.61 -11.61
CA LYS A 760 -24.24 27.75 -10.90
C LYS A 760 -23.11 28.18 -11.83
N ASN A 761 -22.13 28.90 -11.31
CA ASN A 761 -20.91 29.25 -12.02
C ASN A 761 -19.85 28.18 -11.77
N PHE A 762 -19.52 27.40 -12.79
CA PHE A 762 -18.54 26.30 -12.69
C PHE A 762 -17.22 26.73 -12.04
N PHE A 763 -16.68 27.90 -12.41
CA PHE A 763 -15.38 28.34 -11.89
C PHE A 763 -15.45 28.68 -10.39
N TYR A 764 -16.43 29.50 -9.97
CA TYR A 764 -16.51 29.98 -8.58
C TYR A 764 -17.16 28.97 -7.64
N ASP A 765 -18.11 28.17 -8.11
CA ASP A 765 -18.86 27.25 -7.26
C ASP A 765 -18.27 25.85 -7.21
N TYR A 766 -17.36 25.49 -8.14
CA TYR A 766 -16.71 24.17 -8.18
C TYR A 766 -15.18 24.22 -8.34
N SER A 767 -14.66 24.73 -9.48
CA SER A 767 -13.23 24.61 -9.85
C SER A 767 -12.31 25.32 -8.86
N LEU A 768 -12.65 26.53 -8.44
CA LEU A 768 -11.87 27.31 -7.46
C LEU A 768 -11.91 26.69 -6.07
N PRO A 769 -13.07 26.30 -5.51
CA PRO A 769 -13.14 25.55 -4.24
C PRO A 769 -12.38 24.24 -4.28
N MET A 770 -12.49 23.46 -5.36
CA MET A 770 -11.72 22.20 -5.53
C MET A 770 -10.21 22.44 -5.52
N THR A 771 -9.76 23.51 -6.17
CA THR A 771 -8.34 23.92 -6.15
C THR A 771 -7.88 24.25 -4.73
N VAL A 772 -8.68 25.01 -3.97
CA VAL A 772 -8.39 25.30 -2.55
C VAL A 772 -8.34 24.03 -1.73
N LEU A 773 -9.29 23.12 -1.93
CA LEU A 773 -9.34 21.84 -1.22
C LEU A 773 -8.10 20.98 -1.51
N LYS A 774 -7.71 20.85 -2.79
CA LYS A 774 -6.48 20.13 -3.20
C LYS A 774 -5.22 20.75 -2.60
N LEU A 775 -5.12 22.09 -2.56
CA LEU A 775 -4.02 22.80 -1.90
C LEU A 775 -3.95 22.50 -0.40
N LYS A 776 -5.07 22.65 0.32
CA LYS A 776 -5.12 22.35 1.77
C LYS A 776 -4.76 20.89 2.07
N GLN A 777 -5.13 19.97 1.20
CA GLN A 777 -4.76 18.56 1.34
C GLN A 777 -3.27 18.31 1.12
N ALA A 778 -2.66 18.98 0.15
CA ALA A 778 -1.22 18.91 -0.08
C ALA A 778 -0.46 19.45 1.14
N LEU A 779 -0.79 20.67 1.59
CA LEU A 779 -0.19 21.30 2.77
C LEU A 779 -0.30 20.46 4.05
N GLY A 780 -1.42 19.79 4.27
CA GLY A 780 -1.65 18.96 5.45
C GLY A 780 -0.79 17.67 5.54
N ARG A 781 0.08 17.39 4.57
CA ARG A 781 0.90 16.16 4.53
C ARG A 781 2.29 16.32 5.10
N THR A 782 2.75 17.54 5.18
CA THR A 782 4.11 17.87 5.60
C THR A 782 4.20 18.30 7.06
N THR A 783 3.07 18.28 7.80
CA THR A 783 2.98 18.53 9.24
C THR A 783 2.03 17.54 9.90
N ARG A 784 2.50 16.32 10.15
CA ARG A 784 1.72 15.24 10.79
C ARG A 784 2.04 15.07 12.28
N ARG A 785 3.22 15.49 12.72
CA ARG A 785 3.67 15.44 14.11
C ARG A 785 3.79 16.86 14.65
N GLU A 786 3.57 17.02 15.96
CA GLU A 786 3.64 18.33 16.63
C GLU A 786 5.01 19.01 16.53
N GLU A 787 6.08 18.22 16.38
CA GLU A 787 7.48 18.71 16.29
C GLU A 787 7.93 18.99 14.85
N GLN A 788 7.12 18.59 13.86
CA GLN A 788 7.49 18.69 12.45
C GLN A 788 7.28 20.10 11.91
N LYS A 789 8.35 20.71 11.35
CA LYS A 789 8.28 22.01 10.67
C LYS A 789 8.23 21.86 9.16
N SER A 790 7.34 22.60 8.51
CA SER A 790 7.18 22.61 7.05
C SER A 790 7.18 24.04 6.50
N ALA A 791 8.13 24.32 5.61
CA ALA A 791 8.19 25.57 4.86
C ALA A 791 7.60 25.34 3.46
N VAL A 792 6.53 26.02 3.10
CA VAL A 792 5.87 25.86 1.81
C VAL A 792 6.14 27.09 0.92
N ILE A 793 6.51 26.85 -0.34
CA ILE A 793 6.61 27.90 -1.34
C ILE A 793 5.72 27.60 -2.53
N ILE A 794 4.93 28.59 -2.95
CA ILE A 794 4.07 28.50 -4.14
C ILE A 794 4.66 29.40 -5.24
N LEU A 795 4.99 28.77 -6.39
CA LEU A 795 5.62 29.41 -7.53
C LEU A 795 4.61 29.88 -8.60
N ASP A 796 3.32 29.93 -8.28
CA ASP A 796 2.28 30.30 -9.23
C ASP A 796 1.94 31.79 -9.16
N SER A 797 2.40 32.56 -10.12
CA SER A 797 2.17 34.01 -10.20
C SER A 797 0.69 34.41 -10.28
N ARG A 798 -0.20 33.49 -10.69
CA ARG A 798 -1.64 33.75 -10.75
C ARG A 798 -2.26 34.06 -9.39
N LEU A 799 -1.65 33.62 -8.28
CA LEU A 799 -2.06 33.98 -6.92
C LEU A 799 -1.94 35.50 -6.67
N VAL A 800 -0.98 36.13 -7.33
CA VAL A 800 -0.75 37.58 -7.16
C VAL A 800 -1.47 38.39 -8.24
N ILE A 801 -1.48 37.90 -9.47
CA ILE A 801 -1.94 38.65 -10.67
C ILE A 801 -3.46 38.55 -10.85
N LYS A 802 -4.08 37.38 -10.56
CA LYS A 802 -5.52 37.16 -10.80
C LYS A 802 -6.38 37.50 -9.59
N SER A 803 -7.59 38.04 -9.84
CA SER A 803 -8.54 38.38 -8.78
C SER A 803 -8.93 37.21 -7.87
N TYR A 804 -9.06 36.02 -8.41
CA TYR A 804 -9.34 34.83 -7.61
C TYR A 804 -8.17 34.38 -6.70
N GLY A 805 -6.96 34.88 -6.95
CA GLY A 805 -5.80 34.61 -6.10
C GLY A 805 -6.03 35.13 -4.66
N GLN A 806 -6.71 36.26 -4.49
CA GLN A 806 -7.07 36.74 -3.17
C GLN A 806 -8.03 35.81 -2.43
N THR A 807 -8.97 35.19 -3.14
CA THR A 807 -9.90 34.20 -2.57
C THR A 807 -9.14 32.96 -2.07
N ILE A 808 -8.18 32.45 -2.85
CA ILE A 808 -7.33 31.32 -2.45
C ILE A 808 -6.51 31.70 -1.22
N MET A 809 -5.82 32.83 -1.25
CA MET A 809 -4.99 33.31 -0.12
C MET A 809 -5.81 33.51 1.15
N HIS A 810 -7.01 34.08 1.04
CA HIS A 810 -7.91 34.25 2.20
C HIS A 810 -8.31 32.92 2.78
N SER A 811 -8.62 31.93 1.94
CA SER A 811 -9.01 30.58 2.37
C SER A 811 -7.87 29.80 3.01
N LEU A 812 -6.64 29.92 2.50
CA LEU A 812 -5.43 29.32 3.09
C LEU A 812 -4.99 30.06 4.36
N GLY A 813 -5.16 31.41 4.39
CA GLY A 813 -4.76 32.26 5.50
C GLY A 813 -5.54 32.05 6.80
N ARG A 814 -6.61 31.27 6.78
CA ARG A 814 -7.31 30.78 7.98
C ARG A 814 -6.50 29.76 8.74
N ASP A 815 -5.81 28.87 8.00
CA ASP A 815 -5.11 27.73 8.56
C ASP A 815 -3.60 27.99 8.69
N PHE A 816 -3.04 28.88 7.85
CA PHE A 816 -1.60 29.09 7.71
C PHE A 816 -1.24 30.58 7.75
N GLU A 817 -0.02 30.87 8.16
CA GLU A 817 0.59 32.19 7.96
C GLU A 817 1.08 32.28 6.49
N ILE A 818 0.70 33.35 5.78
CA ILE A 818 1.05 33.55 4.36
C ILE A 818 1.86 34.83 4.21
N SER A 819 3.01 34.71 3.51
CA SER A 819 3.86 35.86 3.15
C SER A 819 4.02 35.93 1.62
N LYS A 820 4.11 37.16 1.08
CA LYS A 820 4.35 37.42 -0.36
C LYS A 820 5.67 38.14 -0.51
N GLU A 821 6.67 37.51 -1.04
CA GLU A 821 8.00 38.05 -1.12
C GLU A 821 8.72 37.56 -2.39
N LYS A 822 9.81 38.25 -2.76
CA LYS A 822 10.71 37.79 -3.83
C LYS A 822 11.54 36.60 -3.35
N ILE A 823 11.92 35.68 -4.25
CA ILE A 823 12.60 34.43 -3.94
C ILE A 823 13.77 34.59 -2.94
N ASN A 824 14.64 35.59 -3.11
CA ASN A 824 15.82 35.78 -2.23
C ASN A 824 15.41 36.05 -0.77
N LYS A 825 14.31 36.81 -0.56
CA LYS A 825 13.80 37.08 0.79
C LYS A 825 13.08 35.86 1.35
N VAL A 826 12.32 35.13 0.49
CA VAL A 826 11.68 33.87 0.84
C VAL A 826 12.72 32.89 1.39
N LEU A 827 13.83 32.69 0.70
CA LEU A 827 14.91 31.76 1.14
C LEU A 827 15.48 32.15 2.50
N THR A 828 15.70 33.45 2.72
CA THR A 828 16.21 33.97 4.00
C THR A 828 15.22 33.73 5.14
N GLU A 829 13.91 33.93 4.91
CA GLU A 829 12.88 33.68 5.91
C GLU A 829 12.66 32.19 6.18
N MET A 830 12.66 31.37 5.12
CA MET A 830 12.55 29.90 5.24
C MET A 830 13.71 29.32 6.05
N ALA A 831 14.94 29.78 5.79
CA ALA A 831 16.12 29.37 6.57
C ALA A 831 15.93 29.63 8.07
N LYS A 832 15.44 30.83 8.44
CA LYS A 832 15.16 31.20 9.83
C LYS A 832 14.02 30.39 10.44
N PHE A 833 13.00 30.09 9.67
CA PHE A 833 11.82 29.34 10.15
C PHE A 833 12.14 27.88 10.41
N LEU A 834 13.00 27.28 9.58
CA LEU A 834 13.37 25.86 9.67
C LEU A 834 14.47 25.58 10.73
N ILE A 835 15.09 26.58 11.29
CA ILE A 835 15.96 26.43 12.46
C ILE A 835 15.11 26.16 13.69
#